data_5e9ec00bd3b38650218e8ada87227a56
#
_entry.id   5e9ec00bd3b38650218e8ada87227a56
#
_cell.length_a   1.000
_cell.length_b   1.000
_cell.length_c   1.000
_cell.angle_alpha   90.00
_cell.angle_beta   90.00
_cell.angle_gamma   90.00
#
_symmetry.space_group_name_H-M   'P 1'
#
loop_
_entity.id
_entity.type
_entity.pdbx_description
1 polymer ?
#
loop_
_entity_poly.entity_id
_entity_poly.type
_entity_poly.pdbx_seq_one_letter_code
_entity_poly.pdbx_strand_id
1 'polypeptide(L)'
;MHIATGSDTDNSELMARLKRIVDDRAARLPQVADRLNRLDVLDEALDNLRRCAHELPTDWADQDAVRDAMARIDDSEIGKSLTEARASLSSVKARLSRTTVNVGVTGRARVGKSTLLQSVSGLTDDQVPTGDNINVTAVRSRLFHASEPRAFLTFHSRTGFLDEVVWPYFTELAVSPAPSSIEAFEGMDLRHQMEARRSGPDVLTFEAESRWHRLIQIQSAVPRIKSLFDQGELTLTNLDGLRPYVAYPTPEQDKAEVERGVPAPRQYLAVRDCRIEAPFPETAVDRLGIVDLPGLGEVASGIDEKILTGLRDEVDVVLLMKRAAVGLTQVDETDIKAADLIDRARGDITDTSDFAWIVINASPGDENRVEALRTQILTRLNFGQADSRYLTLQADARDASEVHSAVLVPVLDRLTDRLPIMDEQVLNGAVRSIKSPLQGIKTAAASLRDAVARARTVSGSGREELDDLAHEMRADLQQSLARLRPERLGEAYVDRYIERVDTVHGEIKEWLDEGLGSFDSRAEWVEYAIRDSGTEVSLRPFAIAELHRLRVEVTSRYAQLDEYLNDVLVDEFYAAVCSAFSGRDVDGGGKSGADLAYLLGSAGLPPAKRIQTLLANFEACDPPVAGLVEAVRRLAGLRFDFRLQSYPVLHDLSLQRRPKDGAFPPDFETVEFMYDWFGEVILQYSHNIRQALAADASRQFKVLSGAAVVFEDEIIRSGRSKRELRNLADGYRDELWPGKFQDANSKSARAKTFADAVTAVQQAVSNALGDSNE
;
A
#
# COMPACT_ATOMS: atom_id res chain seq x y z
N MET A 1 -43.69 27.27 -9.78
CA MET A 1 -42.98 27.58 -8.55
C MET A 1 -42.28 26.30 -8.14
N HIS A 2 -40.98 26.23 -8.47
CA HIS A 2 -40.16 25.00 -8.37
C HIS A 2 -39.96 24.60 -6.91
N ILE A 3 -40.33 23.37 -6.60
CA ILE A 3 -39.85 22.65 -5.41
C ILE A 3 -38.75 21.69 -5.93
N ALA A 4 -37.53 22.17 -5.94
CA ALA A 4 -36.34 21.35 -6.20
C ALA A 4 -35.20 21.91 -5.33
N THR A 5 -35.05 21.44 -4.09
CA THR A 5 -33.96 21.90 -3.21
C THR A 5 -33.42 20.82 -2.25
N GLY A 6 -33.87 19.56 -2.34
CA GLY A 6 -33.31 18.48 -1.50
C GLY A 6 -32.28 17.58 -2.21
N SER A 7 -32.44 17.29 -3.49
CA SER A 7 -31.62 16.33 -4.22
C SER A 7 -30.26 16.91 -4.68
N ASP A 8 -30.19 18.19 -5.01
CA ASP A 8 -28.96 18.82 -5.54
C ASP A 8 -27.88 19.04 -4.47
N THR A 9 -28.30 19.30 -3.22
CA THR A 9 -27.36 19.45 -2.08
C THR A 9 -26.75 18.11 -1.67
N ASP A 10 -27.54 17.04 -1.60
CA ASP A 10 -27.05 15.69 -1.26
C ASP A 10 -26.07 15.16 -2.33
N ASN A 11 -26.36 15.38 -3.60
CA ASN A 11 -25.48 14.98 -4.70
C ASN A 11 -24.15 15.77 -4.69
N SER A 12 -24.19 17.07 -4.38
CA SER A 12 -22.98 17.90 -4.29
C SER A 12 -22.07 17.47 -3.13
N GLU A 13 -22.62 17.09 -1.98
CA GLU A 13 -21.87 16.59 -0.84
C GLU A 13 -21.22 15.22 -1.14
N LEU A 14 -21.98 14.30 -1.76
CA LEU A 14 -21.46 13.00 -2.16
C LEU A 14 -20.26 13.15 -3.13
N MET A 15 -20.36 14.07 -4.09
CA MET A 15 -19.28 14.37 -5.02
C MET A 15 -18.03 14.94 -4.33
N ALA A 16 -18.21 15.84 -3.37
CA ALA A 16 -17.10 16.38 -2.60
C ALA A 16 -16.41 15.29 -1.78
N ARG A 17 -17.15 14.32 -1.23
CA ARG A 17 -16.61 13.18 -0.49
C ARG A 17 -15.85 12.22 -1.42
N LEU A 18 -16.40 11.88 -2.59
CA LEU A 18 -15.71 11.04 -3.59
C LEU A 18 -14.41 11.69 -4.09
N LYS A 19 -14.45 13.01 -4.33
CA LYS A 19 -13.24 13.76 -4.70
C LYS A 19 -12.16 13.67 -3.62
N ARG A 20 -12.52 13.87 -2.35
CA ARG A 20 -11.56 13.73 -1.23
C ARG A 20 -10.92 12.35 -1.22
N ILE A 21 -11.67 11.27 -1.41
CA ILE A 21 -11.12 9.91 -1.45
C ILE A 21 -10.08 9.76 -2.57
N VAL A 22 -10.39 10.27 -3.76
CA VAL A 22 -9.45 10.22 -4.89
C VAL A 22 -8.19 11.04 -4.59
N ASP A 23 -8.34 12.22 -4.00
CA ASP A 23 -7.23 13.08 -3.59
C ASP A 23 -6.38 12.40 -2.48
N ASP A 24 -7.01 11.78 -1.50
CA ASP A 24 -6.34 11.01 -0.44
C ASP A 24 -5.58 9.79 -0.98
N ARG A 25 -6.15 9.09 -1.97
CA ARG A 25 -5.45 8.02 -2.69
C ARG A 25 -4.19 8.54 -3.38
N ALA A 26 -4.32 9.66 -4.09
CA ALA A 26 -3.20 10.30 -4.77
C ALA A 26 -2.09 10.72 -3.79
N ALA A 27 -2.45 11.21 -2.61
CA ALA A 27 -1.50 11.58 -1.55
C ALA A 27 -0.71 10.38 -0.99
N ARG A 28 -1.26 9.16 -1.04
CA ARG A 28 -0.59 7.92 -0.59
C ARG A 28 0.33 7.29 -1.64
N LEU A 29 0.18 7.65 -2.91
CA LEU A 29 0.99 7.08 -4.01
C LEU A 29 2.50 7.19 -3.81
N PRO A 30 3.05 8.32 -3.33
CA PRO A 30 4.50 8.44 -3.10
C PRO A 30 5.03 7.40 -2.13
N GLN A 31 4.27 7.04 -1.09
CA GLN A 31 4.68 6.04 -0.10
C GLN A 31 4.77 4.64 -0.71
N VAL A 32 3.80 4.27 -1.56
CA VAL A 32 3.80 2.96 -2.25
C VAL A 32 4.91 2.92 -3.29
N ALA A 33 5.13 4.03 -4.02
CA ALA A 33 6.22 4.14 -4.98
C ALA A 33 7.59 4.02 -4.31
N ASP A 34 7.79 4.64 -3.15
CA ASP A 34 9.01 4.51 -2.35
C ASP A 34 9.26 3.06 -1.93
N ARG A 35 8.23 2.34 -1.47
CA ARG A 35 8.36 0.92 -1.12
C ARG A 35 8.73 0.03 -2.30
N LEU A 36 8.14 0.26 -3.47
CA LEU A 36 8.52 -0.45 -4.70
C LEU A 36 9.97 -0.16 -5.08
N ASN A 37 10.38 1.11 -5.03
CA ASN A 37 11.75 1.51 -5.31
C ASN A 37 12.77 0.87 -4.34
N ARG A 38 12.43 0.72 -3.06
CA ARG A 38 13.28 0.01 -2.08
C ARG A 38 13.43 -1.48 -2.42
N LEU A 39 12.41 -2.12 -2.98
CA LEU A 39 12.51 -3.49 -3.49
C LEU A 39 13.38 -3.57 -4.75
N ASP A 40 13.33 -2.55 -5.63
CA ASP A 40 14.19 -2.48 -6.80
C ASP A 40 15.68 -2.34 -6.40
N VAL A 41 15.96 -1.47 -5.43
CA VAL A 41 17.31 -1.32 -4.84
C VAL A 41 17.78 -2.61 -4.21
N LEU A 42 16.90 -3.37 -3.56
CA LEU A 42 17.25 -4.69 -2.99
C LEU A 42 17.59 -5.69 -4.09
N ASP A 43 16.84 -5.75 -5.18
CA ASP A 43 17.13 -6.66 -6.29
C ASP A 43 18.51 -6.35 -6.91
N GLU A 44 18.81 -5.07 -7.13
CA GLU A 44 20.12 -4.63 -7.61
C GLU A 44 21.25 -5.04 -6.66
N ALA A 45 21.04 -4.89 -5.35
CA ALA A 45 21.99 -5.29 -4.33
C ALA A 45 22.20 -6.81 -4.30
N LEU A 46 21.12 -7.60 -4.43
CA LEU A 46 21.19 -9.06 -4.50
C LEU A 46 21.92 -9.54 -5.77
N ASP A 47 21.65 -8.91 -6.92
CA ASP A 47 22.35 -9.26 -8.16
C ASP A 47 23.84 -8.90 -8.11
N ASN A 48 24.19 -7.79 -7.46
CA ASN A 48 25.58 -7.45 -7.20
C ASN A 48 26.24 -8.46 -6.26
N LEU A 49 25.56 -8.86 -5.18
CA LEU A 49 26.04 -9.87 -4.25
C LEU A 49 26.31 -11.21 -4.95
N ARG A 50 25.41 -11.67 -5.84
CA ARG A 50 25.58 -12.90 -6.63
C ARG A 50 26.83 -12.84 -7.50
N ARG A 51 27.06 -11.71 -8.18
CA ARG A 51 28.27 -11.50 -8.99
C ARG A 51 29.53 -11.56 -8.15
N CYS A 52 29.57 -10.83 -7.03
CA CYS A 52 30.71 -10.82 -6.13
C CYS A 52 30.97 -12.20 -5.51
N ALA A 53 29.95 -12.96 -5.16
CA ALA A 53 30.07 -14.32 -4.64
C ALA A 53 30.70 -15.28 -5.66
N HIS A 54 30.39 -15.11 -6.95
CA HIS A 54 30.96 -15.93 -8.04
C HIS A 54 32.43 -15.61 -8.31
N GLU A 55 32.89 -14.41 -7.97
CA GLU A 55 34.26 -13.94 -8.15
C GLU A 55 35.21 -14.30 -6.97
N LEU A 56 34.67 -14.89 -5.90
CA LEU A 56 35.46 -15.27 -4.75
C LEU A 56 36.50 -16.35 -5.12
N PRO A 57 37.76 -16.25 -4.60
CA PRO A 57 38.78 -17.27 -4.81
C PRO A 57 38.35 -18.65 -4.28
N THR A 58 38.74 -19.70 -4.96
CA THR A 58 38.43 -21.09 -4.56
C THR A 58 39.12 -21.53 -3.26
N ASP A 59 40.14 -20.79 -2.81
CA ASP A 59 40.86 -21.00 -1.55
C ASP A 59 40.35 -20.10 -0.40
N TRP A 60 39.14 -19.53 -0.56
CA TRP A 60 38.52 -18.71 0.47
C TRP A 60 38.18 -19.53 1.72
N ALA A 61 38.59 -19.05 2.88
CA ALA A 61 38.17 -19.66 4.15
C ALA A 61 36.66 -19.56 4.32
N ASP A 62 36.00 -20.61 4.79
CA ASP A 62 34.55 -20.68 5.00
C ASP A 62 33.68 -20.69 3.71
N GLN A 63 34.24 -21.16 2.59
CA GLN A 63 33.51 -21.23 1.32
C GLN A 63 32.19 -22.00 1.40
N ASP A 64 32.12 -23.04 2.23
CA ASP A 64 30.87 -23.80 2.46
C ASP A 64 29.80 -22.95 3.15
N ALA A 65 30.17 -22.14 4.14
CA ALA A 65 29.23 -21.24 4.82
C ALA A 65 28.70 -20.13 3.88
N VAL A 66 29.57 -19.63 2.99
CA VAL A 66 29.14 -18.67 1.95
C VAL A 66 28.15 -19.32 0.99
N ARG A 67 28.47 -20.54 0.50
CA ARG A 67 27.60 -21.29 -0.41
C ARG A 67 26.23 -21.58 0.23
N ASP A 68 26.20 -22.03 1.49
CA ASP A 68 24.96 -22.34 2.21
C ASP A 68 24.09 -21.08 2.44
N ALA A 69 24.72 -19.94 2.75
CA ALA A 69 23.99 -18.69 2.93
C ALA A 69 23.48 -18.12 1.60
N MET A 70 24.28 -18.23 0.52
CA MET A 70 23.84 -17.86 -0.83
C MET A 70 22.68 -18.74 -1.29
N ALA A 71 22.73 -20.05 -1.05
CA ALA A 71 21.63 -20.97 -1.37
C ALA A 71 20.32 -20.60 -0.66
N ARG A 72 20.38 -20.03 0.55
CA ARG A 72 19.19 -19.51 1.26
C ARG A 72 18.68 -18.21 0.65
N ILE A 73 19.54 -17.34 0.16
CA ILE A 73 19.14 -16.12 -0.55
C ILE A 73 18.48 -16.48 -1.89
N ASP A 74 19.02 -17.48 -2.58
CA ASP A 74 18.54 -17.97 -3.87
C ASP A 74 17.41 -19.02 -3.74
N ASP A 75 16.87 -19.20 -2.54
CA ASP A 75 15.73 -20.08 -2.29
C ASP A 75 14.55 -19.66 -3.17
N SER A 76 14.04 -20.62 -3.94
CA SER A 76 12.93 -20.41 -4.89
C SER A 76 11.65 -19.90 -4.20
N GLU A 77 11.39 -20.29 -2.96
CA GLU A 77 10.25 -19.83 -2.19
C GLU A 77 10.39 -18.37 -1.78
N ILE A 78 11.59 -17.93 -1.39
CA ILE A 78 11.87 -16.49 -1.11
C ILE A 78 11.70 -15.66 -2.38
N GLY A 79 12.28 -16.10 -3.50
CA GLY A 79 12.15 -15.41 -4.79
C GLY A 79 10.69 -15.30 -5.25
N LYS A 80 9.93 -16.39 -5.12
CA LYS A 80 8.50 -16.41 -5.43
C LYS A 80 7.72 -15.45 -4.54
N SER A 81 7.94 -15.51 -3.23
CA SER A 81 7.27 -14.64 -2.25
C SER A 81 7.58 -13.15 -2.47
N LEU A 82 8.80 -12.79 -2.86
CA LEU A 82 9.15 -11.42 -3.23
C LEU A 82 8.44 -10.97 -4.50
N THR A 83 8.35 -11.84 -5.51
CA THR A 83 7.62 -11.55 -6.75
C THR A 83 6.14 -11.33 -6.48
N GLU A 84 5.51 -12.17 -5.66
CA GLU A 84 4.11 -12.03 -5.23
C GLU A 84 3.89 -10.74 -4.42
N ALA A 85 4.79 -10.43 -3.49
CA ALA A 85 4.72 -9.20 -2.69
C ALA A 85 4.88 -7.94 -3.55
N ARG A 86 5.77 -7.96 -4.54
CA ARG A 86 5.94 -6.88 -5.53
C ARG A 86 4.67 -6.71 -6.39
N ALA A 87 4.09 -7.81 -6.85
CA ALA A 87 2.84 -7.79 -7.61
C ALA A 87 1.70 -7.19 -6.75
N SER A 88 1.62 -7.55 -5.47
CA SER A 88 0.65 -6.99 -4.53
C SER A 88 0.81 -5.48 -4.34
N LEU A 89 2.04 -4.98 -4.13
CA LEU A 89 2.30 -3.53 -4.05
C LEU A 89 1.99 -2.80 -5.37
N SER A 90 2.26 -3.43 -6.51
CA SER A 90 1.96 -2.87 -7.82
C SER A 90 0.45 -2.76 -8.04
N SER A 91 -0.31 -3.75 -7.58
CA SER A 91 -1.77 -3.74 -7.55
C SER A 91 -2.30 -2.60 -6.67
N VAL A 92 -1.75 -2.44 -5.45
CA VAL A 92 -2.09 -1.29 -4.57
C VAL A 92 -1.79 0.04 -5.25
N LYS A 93 -0.63 0.18 -5.91
CA LYS A 93 -0.27 1.38 -6.66
C LYS A 93 -1.29 1.67 -7.77
N ALA A 94 -1.66 0.66 -8.56
CA ALA A 94 -2.66 0.78 -9.61
C ALA A 94 -4.02 1.20 -9.04
N ARG A 95 -4.46 0.59 -7.93
CA ARG A 95 -5.70 0.94 -7.22
C ARG A 95 -5.70 2.40 -6.75
N LEU A 96 -4.64 2.84 -6.07
CA LEU A 96 -4.53 4.20 -5.54
C LEU A 96 -4.34 5.26 -6.63
N SER A 97 -3.83 4.90 -7.81
CA SER A 97 -3.64 5.82 -8.94
C SER A 97 -4.92 6.11 -9.74
N ARG A 98 -6.01 5.37 -9.46
CA ARG A 98 -7.29 5.59 -10.14
C ARG A 98 -7.88 6.95 -9.79
N THR A 99 -8.38 7.62 -10.79
CA THR A 99 -9.08 8.92 -10.66
C THR A 99 -10.58 8.77 -10.47
N THR A 100 -11.05 7.51 -10.42
CA THR A 100 -12.46 7.14 -10.28
C THR A 100 -12.65 6.09 -9.20
N VAL A 101 -13.83 6.07 -8.59
CA VAL A 101 -14.35 4.98 -7.78
C VAL A 101 -15.10 4.03 -8.70
N ASN A 102 -14.71 2.75 -8.71
CA ASN A 102 -15.19 1.81 -9.70
C ASN A 102 -16.17 0.79 -9.10
N VAL A 103 -17.35 0.72 -9.67
CA VAL A 103 -18.41 -0.24 -9.33
C VAL A 103 -18.41 -1.36 -10.37
N GLY A 104 -18.07 -2.58 -9.97
CA GLY A 104 -18.18 -3.77 -10.81
C GLY A 104 -19.59 -4.33 -10.80
N VAL A 105 -20.15 -4.63 -11.96
CA VAL A 105 -21.47 -5.27 -12.08
C VAL A 105 -21.29 -6.68 -12.64
N THR A 106 -21.78 -7.68 -11.93
CA THR A 106 -21.70 -9.09 -12.34
C THR A 106 -23.02 -9.81 -12.07
N GLY A 107 -23.13 -11.03 -12.51
CA GLY A 107 -24.30 -11.89 -12.33
C GLY A 107 -24.50 -12.76 -13.58
N ARG A 108 -25.39 -13.73 -13.50
CA ARG A 108 -25.70 -14.66 -14.60
C ARG A 108 -26.28 -13.95 -15.84
N ALA A 109 -26.32 -14.66 -16.93
CA ALA A 109 -27.04 -14.19 -18.10
C ALA A 109 -28.51 -13.88 -17.75
N ARG A 110 -29.10 -12.87 -18.36
CA ARG A 110 -30.54 -12.45 -18.24
C ARG A 110 -30.97 -11.92 -16.86
N VAL A 111 -30.07 -11.62 -15.95
CA VAL A 111 -30.44 -10.99 -14.67
C VAL A 111 -30.63 -9.48 -14.76
N GLY A 112 -30.29 -8.84 -15.90
CA GLY A 112 -30.46 -7.42 -16.15
C GLY A 112 -29.19 -6.58 -15.97
N LYS A 113 -27.99 -7.17 -16.05
CA LYS A 113 -26.70 -6.44 -15.99
C LYS A 113 -26.63 -5.28 -16.99
N SER A 114 -26.73 -5.61 -18.30
CA SER A 114 -26.66 -4.58 -19.33
C SER A 114 -27.77 -3.55 -19.21
N THR A 115 -28.97 -3.94 -18.79
CA THR A 115 -30.07 -3.02 -18.54
C THR A 115 -29.74 -2.02 -17.42
N LEU A 116 -29.16 -2.50 -16.31
CA LEU A 116 -28.68 -1.62 -15.23
C LEU A 116 -27.60 -0.68 -15.74
N LEU A 117 -26.62 -1.19 -16.52
CA LEU A 117 -25.57 -0.36 -17.10
C LEU A 117 -26.12 0.73 -18.02
N GLN A 118 -27.13 0.40 -18.85
CA GLN A 118 -27.83 1.39 -19.69
C GLN A 118 -28.57 2.43 -18.84
N SER A 119 -29.28 2.00 -17.80
CA SER A 119 -30.03 2.92 -16.91
C SER A 119 -29.10 3.90 -16.19
N VAL A 120 -27.89 3.48 -15.79
CA VAL A 120 -26.91 4.35 -15.15
C VAL A 120 -26.23 5.28 -16.15
N SER A 121 -25.80 4.74 -17.30
CA SER A 121 -24.97 5.48 -18.24
C SER A 121 -25.75 6.29 -19.28
N GLY A 122 -27.06 6.01 -19.44
CA GLY A 122 -27.88 6.59 -20.51
C GLY A 122 -27.52 6.06 -21.91
N LEU A 123 -26.64 5.05 -22.01
CA LEU A 123 -26.25 4.44 -23.28
C LEU A 123 -27.35 3.50 -23.80
N THR A 124 -27.37 3.29 -25.10
CA THR A 124 -28.37 2.47 -25.78
C THR A 124 -27.86 1.04 -26.03
N ASP A 125 -28.72 0.20 -26.62
CA ASP A 125 -28.38 -1.18 -26.98
C ASP A 125 -27.24 -1.30 -28.03
N ASP A 126 -26.93 -0.23 -28.72
CA ASP A 126 -25.83 -0.22 -29.70
C ASP A 126 -24.46 -0.08 -29.02
N GLN A 127 -24.41 0.49 -27.80
CA GLN A 127 -23.19 0.71 -27.04
C GLN A 127 -23.03 -0.28 -25.90
N VAL A 128 -24.14 -0.59 -25.20
CA VAL A 128 -24.21 -1.57 -24.10
C VAL A 128 -25.30 -2.59 -24.45
N PRO A 129 -24.96 -3.63 -25.21
CA PRO A 129 -25.95 -4.54 -25.75
C PRO A 129 -26.73 -5.30 -24.67
N THR A 130 -28.05 -5.36 -24.83
CA THR A 130 -28.96 -6.22 -24.06
C THR A 130 -29.55 -7.32 -24.93
N GLY A 131 -29.99 -8.43 -24.33
CA GLY A 131 -30.63 -9.52 -25.09
C GLY A 131 -31.48 -10.40 -24.20
N ASP A 132 -32.73 -10.61 -24.59
CA ASP A 132 -33.68 -11.42 -23.81
C ASP A 132 -33.38 -12.91 -23.87
N ASN A 133 -32.68 -13.40 -24.91
CA ASN A 133 -32.54 -14.84 -25.19
C ASN A 133 -31.12 -15.36 -25.40
N ILE A 134 -30.10 -14.51 -25.47
CA ILE A 134 -28.71 -14.89 -25.77
C ILE A 134 -27.75 -14.00 -24.96
N ASN A 135 -26.55 -14.50 -24.63
CA ASN A 135 -25.44 -13.64 -24.15
C ASN A 135 -25.09 -12.66 -25.28
N VAL A 136 -25.27 -11.36 -25.05
CA VAL A 136 -25.10 -10.34 -26.08
C VAL A 136 -23.81 -9.56 -25.94
N THR A 137 -23.37 -9.34 -24.72
CA THR A 137 -22.10 -8.67 -24.43
C THR A 137 -20.94 -9.66 -24.59
N ALA A 138 -20.03 -9.36 -25.49
CA ALA A 138 -18.92 -10.25 -25.87
C ALA A 138 -17.59 -9.82 -25.26
N VAL A 139 -17.45 -8.54 -24.95
CA VAL A 139 -16.22 -7.90 -24.49
C VAL A 139 -16.49 -7.20 -23.17
N ARG A 140 -15.54 -7.29 -22.25
CA ARG A 140 -15.55 -6.54 -21.02
C ARG A 140 -15.56 -5.05 -21.31
N SER A 141 -16.56 -4.33 -20.79
CA SER A 141 -16.72 -2.90 -21.01
C SER A 141 -16.54 -2.12 -19.70
N ARG A 142 -15.80 -1.03 -19.79
CA ARG A 142 -15.62 -0.07 -18.70
C ARG A 142 -16.25 1.26 -19.12
N LEU A 143 -17.21 1.73 -18.33
CA LEU A 143 -17.98 2.93 -18.60
C LEU A 143 -17.55 4.04 -17.65
N PHE A 144 -17.23 5.21 -18.16
CA PHE A 144 -16.84 6.39 -17.40
C PHE A 144 -17.64 7.59 -17.83
N HIS A 145 -17.92 8.47 -16.87
CA HIS A 145 -18.52 9.76 -17.21
C HIS A 145 -17.49 10.65 -17.94
N ALA A 146 -17.91 11.29 -19.02
CA ALA A 146 -17.17 12.33 -19.73
C ALA A 146 -18.13 13.25 -20.47
N SER A 147 -17.72 14.49 -20.71
CA SER A 147 -18.54 15.49 -21.43
C SER A 147 -18.76 15.14 -22.92
N GLU A 148 -17.83 14.39 -23.52
CA GLU A 148 -17.91 13.97 -24.92
C GLU A 148 -17.89 12.46 -25.04
N PRO A 149 -18.78 11.85 -25.90
CA PRO A 149 -18.81 10.42 -26.07
C PRO A 149 -17.61 9.94 -26.90
N ARG A 150 -16.87 8.96 -26.37
CA ARG A 150 -15.71 8.32 -27.00
C ARG A 150 -15.63 6.86 -26.59
N ALA A 151 -15.03 6.02 -27.43
CA ALA A 151 -14.66 4.67 -27.02
C ALA A 151 -13.21 4.38 -27.41
N PHE A 152 -12.51 3.70 -26.51
CA PHE A 152 -11.15 3.24 -26.66
C PHE A 152 -11.17 1.72 -26.68
N LEU A 153 -10.75 1.15 -27.80
CA LEU A 153 -10.71 -0.29 -28.02
C LEU A 153 -9.26 -0.75 -28.04
N THR A 154 -8.89 -1.58 -27.11
CA THR A 154 -7.56 -2.22 -27.09
C THR A 154 -7.69 -3.60 -27.70
N PHE A 155 -6.89 -3.91 -28.70
CA PHE A 155 -6.90 -5.21 -29.36
C PHE A 155 -5.91 -6.18 -28.73
N HIS A 156 -6.18 -7.46 -28.89
CA HIS A 156 -5.23 -8.51 -28.57
C HIS A 156 -3.99 -8.40 -29.45
N SER A 157 -2.82 -8.68 -28.90
CA SER A 157 -1.68 -9.08 -29.72
C SER A 157 -1.93 -10.49 -30.29
N ARG A 158 -1.18 -10.87 -31.32
CA ARG A 158 -1.29 -12.22 -31.93
C ARG A 158 -1.09 -13.33 -30.93
N THR A 159 -0.09 -13.19 -30.08
CA THR A 159 0.19 -14.13 -28.96
C THR A 159 -0.89 -14.06 -27.89
N GLY A 160 -1.34 -12.86 -27.53
CA GLY A 160 -2.41 -12.67 -26.54
C GLY A 160 -3.74 -13.28 -26.98
N PHE A 161 -4.08 -13.21 -28.27
CA PHE A 161 -5.28 -13.86 -28.80
C PHE A 161 -5.20 -15.40 -28.68
N LEU A 162 -4.04 -15.98 -28.97
CA LEU A 162 -3.84 -17.42 -28.80
C LEU A 162 -3.96 -17.81 -27.32
N ASP A 163 -3.27 -17.11 -26.43
CA ASP A 163 -3.23 -17.42 -25.01
C ASP A 163 -4.59 -17.19 -24.31
N GLU A 164 -5.25 -16.08 -24.63
CA GLU A 164 -6.44 -15.68 -23.88
C GLU A 164 -7.75 -16.16 -24.51
N VAL A 165 -7.78 -16.42 -25.83
CA VAL A 165 -9.01 -16.78 -26.54
C VAL A 165 -8.98 -18.20 -27.10
N VAL A 166 -7.84 -18.67 -27.66
CA VAL A 166 -7.79 -19.96 -28.39
C VAL A 166 -7.38 -21.11 -27.49
N TRP A 167 -6.26 -21.02 -26.77
CA TRP A 167 -5.69 -22.11 -25.98
C TRP A 167 -6.59 -22.62 -24.85
N PRO A 168 -7.44 -21.82 -24.20
CA PRO A 168 -8.42 -22.34 -23.25
C PRO A 168 -9.33 -23.43 -23.86
N TYR A 169 -9.80 -23.22 -25.08
CA TYR A 169 -10.62 -24.24 -25.77
C TYR A 169 -9.82 -25.52 -26.09
N PHE A 170 -8.54 -25.38 -26.47
CA PHE A 170 -7.68 -26.54 -26.73
C PHE A 170 -7.47 -27.37 -25.47
N THR A 171 -7.29 -26.68 -24.32
CA THR A 171 -7.14 -27.34 -23.02
C THR A 171 -8.43 -28.06 -22.60
N GLU A 172 -9.57 -27.38 -22.68
CA GLU A 172 -10.88 -27.94 -22.29
C GLU A 172 -11.32 -29.09 -23.18
N LEU A 173 -11.07 -28.99 -24.47
CA LEU A 173 -11.38 -30.02 -25.46
C LEU A 173 -10.31 -31.11 -25.54
N ALA A 174 -9.25 -31.02 -24.74
CA ALA A 174 -8.08 -31.91 -24.77
C ALA A 174 -7.55 -32.13 -26.21
N VAL A 175 -7.41 -31.03 -26.97
CA VAL A 175 -6.85 -31.02 -28.34
C VAL A 175 -5.36 -30.71 -28.30
N SER A 176 -4.56 -31.56 -28.93
CA SER A 176 -3.09 -31.39 -28.97
C SER A 176 -2.60 -31.75 -30.39
N PRO A 177 -1.56 -31.01 -30.89
CA PRO A 177 -0.92 -29.85 -30.28
C PRO A 177 -1.77 -28.58 -30.40
N ALA A 178 -1.64 -27.66 -29.42
CA ALA A 178 -2.19 -26.31 -29.54
C ALA A 178 -1.43 -25.51 -30.63
N PRO A 179 -2.09 -24.59 -31.33
CA PRO A 179 -1.44 -23.79 -32.38
C PRO A 179 -0.39 -22.86 -31.78
N SER A 180 0.77 -22.77 -32.44
CA SER A 180 1.88 -21.90 -32.05
C SER A 180 1.81 -20.49 -32.69
N SER A 181 0.94 -20.30 -33.71
CA SER A 181 0.73 -19.02 -34.38
C SER A 181 -0.71 -18.89 -34.86
N ILE A 182 -1.12 -17.67 -35.22
CA ILE A 182 -2.43 -17.39 -35.83
C ILE A 182 -2.57 -18.13 -37.14
N GLU A 183 -1.53 -18.16 -37.97
CA GLU A 183 -1.50 -18.84 -39.25
C GLU A 183 -1.62 -20.36 -39.05
N ALA A 184 -0.97 -20.92 -38.03
CA ALA A 184 -1.12 -22.32 -37.71
C ALA A 184 -2.57 -22.63 -37.24
N PHE A 185 -3.18 -21.77 -36.45
CA PHE A 185 -4.59 -21.92 -36.04
C PHE A 185 -5.55 -21.82 -37.24
N GLU A 186 -5.34 -20.86 -38.13
CA GLU A 186 -6.14 -20.67 -39.32
C GLU A 186 -6.09 -21.90 -40.28
N GLY A 187 -4.93 -22.56 -40.35
CA GLY A 187 -4.70 -23.73 -41.17
C GLY A 187 -5.16 -25.08 -40.60
N MET A 188 -5.62 -25.14 -39.34
CA MET A 188 -6.06 -26.40 -38.73
C MET A 188 -7.42 -26.86 -39.25
N ASP A 189 -7.56 -28.17 -39.52
CA ASP A 189 -8.86 -28.77 -39.84
C ASP A 189 -9.64 -29.18 -38.58
N LEU A 190 -10.18 -28.18 -37.91
CA LEU A 190 -10.95 -28.37 -36.67
C LEU A 190 -12.29 -29.08 -36.92
N ARG A 191 -12.88 -28.93 -38.11
CA ARG A 191 -14.13 -29.62 -38.43
C ARG A 191 -13.92 -31.12 -38.50
N HIS A 192 -12.88 -31.54 -39.21
CA HIS A 192 -12.54 -32.96 -39.30
C HIS A 192 -12.17 -33.54 -37.92
N GLN A 193 -11.46 -32.78 -37.11
CA GLN A 193 -11.13 -33.23 -35.72
C GLN A 193 -12.39 -33.40 -34.86
N MET A 194 -13.36 -32.49 -34.97
CA MET A 194 -14.65 -32.60 -34.26
C MET A 194 -15.44 -33.82 -34.74
N GLU A 195 -15.54 -34.03 -36.07
CA GLU A 195 -16.26 -35.18 -36.67
C GLU A 195 -15.60 -36.53 -36.28
N ALA A 196 -14.28 -36.59 -36.29
CA ALA A 196 -13.52 -37.75 -35.84
C ALA A 196 -13.83 -38.11 -34.37
N ARG A 197 -13.90 -37.10 -33.48
CA ARG A 197 -14.28 -37.30 -32.08
C ARG A 197 -15.76 -37.69 -31.92
N ARG A 198 -16.65 -37.09 -32.72
CA ARG A 198 -18.07 -37.43 -32.70
C ARG A 198 -18.33 -38.87 -33.11
N SER A 199 -17.47 -39.38 -34.00
CA SER A 199 -17.54 -40.78 -34.49
C SER A 199 -16.74 -41.78 -33.64
N GLY A 200 -16.07 -41.30 -32.61
CA GLY A 200 -15.23 -42.10 -31.69
C GLY A 200 -16.05 -42.84 -30.59
N PRO A 201 -15.38 -43.64 -29.78
CA PRO A 201 -16.04 -44.41 -28.70
C PRO A 201 -16.61 -43.55 -27.57
N ASP A 202 -16.08 -42.34 -27.39
CA ASP A 202 -16.54 -41.39 -26.35
C ASP A 202 -17.55 -40.42 -26.97
N VAL A 203 -18.79 -40.49 -26.55
CA VAL A 203 -19.86 -39.60 -26.99
C VAL A 203 -19.55 -38.17 -26.52
N LEU A 204 -19.42 -37.23 -27.44
CA LEU A 204 -19.28 -35.84 -27.09
C LEU A 204 -20.49 -35.36 -26.28
N THR A 205 -20.25 -34.76 -25.13
CA THR A 205 -21.30 -34.08 -24.35
C THR A 205 -21.83 -32.89 -25.15
N PHE A 206 -23.06 -32.48 -24.90
CA PHE A 206 -23.64 -31.27 -25.51
C PHE A 206 -22.78 -30.04 -25.29
N GLU A 207 -22.17 -29.94 -24.12
CA GLU A 207 -21.26 -28.84 -23.79
C GLU A 207 -19.97 -28.89 -24.61
N ALA A 208 -19.37 -30.06 -24.76
CA ALA A 208 -18.16 -30.23 -25.58
C ALA A 208 -18.44 -29.92 -27.07
N GLU A 209 -19.60 -30.34 -27.59
CA GLU A 209 -20.02 -30.05 -28.94
C GLU A 209 -20.22 -28.54 -29.16
N SER A 210 -20.84 -27.85 -28.19
CA SER A 210 -21.02 -26.41 -28.22
C SER A 210 -19.66 -25.67 -28.23
N ARG A 211 -18.69 -26.12 -27.42
CA ARG A 211 -17.32 -25.56 -27.42
C ARG A 211 -16.58 -25.78 -28.72
N TRP A 212 -16.72 -26.93 -29.37
CA TRP A 212 -16.17 -27.19 -30.67
C TRP A 212 -16.74 -26.24 -31.73
N HIS A 213 -18.05 -26.08 -31.77
CA HIS A 213 -18.69 -25.14 -32.66
C HIS A 213 -18.20 -23.73 -32.47
N ARG A 214 -18.02 -23.32 -31.23
CA ARG A 214 -17.48 -22.00 -30.87
C ARG A 214 -16.04 -21.82 -31.36
N LEU A 215 -15.18 -22.81 -31.16
CA LEU A 215 -13.79 -22.78 -31.63
C LEU A 215 -13.70 -22.70 -33.17
N ILE A 216 -14.55 -23.42 -33.87
CA ILE A 216 -14.66 -23.36 -35.34
C ILE A 216 -15.15 -21.98 -35.79
N GLN A 217 -16.10 -21.37 -35.09
CA GLN A 217 -16.54 -19.99 -35.38
C GLN A 217 -15.42 -18.98 -35.19
N ILE A 218 -14.65 -19.10 -34.09
CA ILE A 218 -13.48 -18.26 -33.83
C ILE A 218 -12.48 -18.39 -34.98
N GLN A 219 -12.13 -19.62 -35.39
CA GLN A 219 -11.22 -19.88 -36.49
C GLN A 219 -11.70 -19.23 -37.80
N SER A 220 -13.00 -19.37 -38.13
CA SER A 220 -13.58 -18.80 -39.35
C SER A 220 -13.59 -17.27 -39.37
N ALA A 221 -13.52 -16.63 -38.23
CA ALA A 221 -13.46 -15.18 -38.10
C ALA A 221 -12.02 -14.61 -38.26
N VAL A 222 -10.99 -15.41 -37.98
CA VAL A 222 -9.57 -14.97 -37.97
C VAL A 222 -9.18 -14.22 -39.27
N PRO A 223 -9.48 -14.68 -40.48
CA PRO A 223 -9.08 -13.97 -41.71
C PRO A 223 -9.57 -12.52 -41.77
N ARG A 224 -10.71 -12.24 -41.11
CA ARG A 224 -11.36 -10.91 -41.12
C ARG A 224 -10.88 -9.99 -39.99
N ILE A 225 -10.40 -10.56 -38.89
CA ILE A 225 -10.02 -9.81 -37.69
C ILE A 225 -8.51 -9.71 -37.46
N LYS A 226 -7.71 -10.55 -38.15
CA LYS A 226 -6.25 -10.60 -37.96
C LYS A 226 -5.52 -9.29 -38.24
N SER A 227 -6.10 -8.40 -39.04
CA SER A 227 -5.56 -7.07 -39.28
C SER A 227 -5.71 -6.12 -38.10
N LEU A 228 -6.56 -6.46 -37.12
CA LEU A 228 -6.76 -5.69 -35.88
C LEU A 228 -5.74 -6.06 -34.80
N PHE A 229 -5.15 -7.27 -34.90
CA PHE A 229 -4.13 -7.66 -33.95
C PHE A 229 -2.89 -6.76 -34.04
N ASP A 230 -2.30 -6.43 -32.92
CA ASP A 230 -1.12 -5.57 -32.82
C ASP A 230 -1.32 -4.10 -33.25
N GLN A 231 -2.57 -3.67 -33.54
CA GLN A 231 -2.87 -2.26 -33.83
C GLN A 231 -2.81 -1.34 -32.61
N GLY A 232 -2.68 -1.92 -31.41
CA GLY A 232 -2.67 -1.14 -30.17
C GLY A 232 -4.07 -0.68 -29.77
N GLU A 233 -4.31 0.61 -29.70
CA GLU A 233 -5.58 1.21 -29.32
C GLU A 233 -6.25 1.91 -30.49
N LEU A 234 -7.55 1.66 -30.68
CA LEU A 234 -8.41 2.38 -31.62
C LEU A 234 -9.34 3.30 -30.82
N THR A 235 -9.32 4.59 -31.12
CA THR A 235 -10.25 5.57 -30.54
C THR A 235 -11.40 5.84 -31.53
N LEU A 236 -12.63 5.61 -31.07
CA LEU A 236 -13.84 6.03 -31.74
C LEU A 236 -14.32 7.36 -31.17
N THR A 237 -14.45 8.37 -32.02
CA THR A 237 -14.90 9.73 -31.62
C THR A 237 -16.41 9.87 -31.52
N ASN A 238 -17.16 8.86 -32.00
CA ASN A 238 -18.58 8.68 -31.73
C ASN A 238 -18.84 7.20 -31.39
N LEU A 239 -19.99 6.89 -30.81
CA LEU A 239 -20.32 5.54 -30.37
C LEU A 239 -21.16 4.73 -31.35
N ASP A 240 -21.52 5.29 -32.51
CA ASP A 240 -22.43 4.66 -33.47
C ASP A 240 -21.86 3.39 -34.13
N GLY A 241 -20.53 3.32 -34.22
CA GLY A 241 -19.83 2.16 -34.78
C GLY A 241 -19.34 1.13 -33.76
N LEU A 242 -19.74 1.24 -32.50
CA LEU A 242 -19.17 0.45 -31.39
C LEU A 242 -19.69 -1.00 -31.36
N ARG A 243 -20.95 -1.23 -31.72
CA ARG A 243 -21.62 -2.52 -31.58
C ARG A 243 -20.84 -3.74 -32.14
N PRO A 244 -20.22 -3.72 -33.32
CA PRO A 244 -19.44 -4.84 -33.86
C PRO A 244 -18.26 -5.26 -33.00
N TYR A 245 -17.77 -4.34 -32.16
CA TYR A 245 -16.60 -4.55 -31.30
C TYR A 245 -16.96 -5.01 -29.84
N VAL A 246 -18.25 -4.88 -29.48
CA VAL A 246 -18.67 -5.20 -28.08
C VAL A 246 -19.75 -6.26 -27.99
N ALA A 247 -20.47 -6.53 -29.07
CA ALA A 247 -21.61 -7.43 -29.11
C ALA A 247 -21.40 -8.68 -29.96
N TYR A 248 -22.06 -9.77 -29.59
CA TYR A 248 -22.27 -10.90 -30.49
C TYR A 248 -23.16 -10.51 -31.68
N PRO A 249 -23.02 -11.16 -32.83
CA PRO A 249 -23.96 -11.01 -33.93
C PRO A 249 -25.40 -11.29 -33.50
N THR A 250 -26.35 -10.60 -34.10
CA THR A 250 -27.75 -10.93 -33.89
C THR A 250 -28.12 -12.27 -34.54
N PRO A 251 -29.19 -12.96 -34.07
CA PRO A 251 -29.64 -14.20 -34.66
C PRO A 251 -29.91 -14.06 -36.18
N GLU A 252 -30.38 -12.91 -36.61
CA GLU A 252 -30.61 -12.62 -38.03
C GLU A 252 -29.31 -12.51 -38.80
N GLN A 253 -28.26 -11.94 -38.21
CA GLN A 253 -26.91 -11.85 -38.81
C GLN A 253 -26.26 -13.24 -38.89
N ASP A 254 -26.34 -14.04 -37.87
CA ASP A 254 -25.83 -15.43 -37.90
C ASP A 254 -26.61 -16.29 -38.89
N LYS A 255 -27.92 -16.14 -38.95
CA LYS A 255 -28.75 -16.80 -39.98
C LYS A 255 -28.40 -16.37 -41.40
N ALA A 256 -28.16 -15.08 -41.60
CA ALA A 256 -27.72 -14.54 -42.88
C ALA A 256 -26.34 -15.04 -43.31
N GLU A 257 -25.42 -15.28 -42.35
CA GLU A 257 -24.11 -15.89 -42.63
C GLU A 257 -24.29 -17.34 -43.13
N VAL A 258 -25.13 -18.12 -42.46
CA VAL A 258 -25.36 -19.52 -42.80
C VAL A 258 -26.14 -19.66 -44.12
N GLU A 259 -27.22 -18.91 -44.31
CA GLU A 259 -28.16 -19.07 -45.42
C GLU A 259 -27.73 -18.32 -46.68
N ARG A 260 -27.09 -17.18 -46.52
CA ARG A 260 -26.78 -16.25 -47.65
C ARG A 260 -25.30 -15.98 -47.84
N GLY A 261 -24.42 -16.55 -46.97
CA GLY A 261 -22.99 -16.31 -47.02
C GLY A 261 -22.59 -14.87 -46.68
N VAL A 262 -23.50 -14.08 -46.07
CA VAL A 262 -23.21 -12.69 -45.61
C VAL A 262 -22.46 -12.75 -44.30
N PRO A 263 -21.18 -12.33 -44.24
CA PRO A 263 -20.39 -12.48 -43.05
C PRO A 263 -20.98 -11.71 -41.84
N ALA A 264 -21.22 -12.37 -40.74
CA ALA A 264 -21.63 -11.73 -39.49
C ALA A 264 -20.46 -10.93 -38.88
N PRO A 265 -20.71 -9.78 -38.26
CA PRO A 265 -19.69 -8.98 -37.59
C PRO A 265 -19.12 -9.74 -36.38
N ARG A 266 -17.78 -9.93 -36.35
CA ARG A 266 -17.09 -10.67 -35.25
C ARG A 266 -15.83 -9.94 -34.77
N GLN A 267 -15.76 -8.62 -34.98
CA GLN A 267 -14.62 -7.78 -34.55
C GLN A 267 -14.38 -7.85 -33.03
N TYR A 268 -15.44 -8.11 -32.25
CA TYR A 268 -15.36 -8.29 -30.82
C TYR A 268 -14.34 -9.38 -30.38
N LEU A 269 -14.08 -10.38 -31.24
CA LEU A 269 -13.09 -11.42 -30.95
C LEU A 269 -11.65 -10.88 -30.93
N ALA A 270 -11.37 -9.78 -31.63
CA ALA A 270 -10.07 -9.13 -31.59
C ALA A 270 -9.91 -8.15 -30.42
N VAL A 271 -11.01 -7.75 -29.78
CA VAL A 271 -10.99 -6.75 -28.72
C VAL A 271 -10.67 -7.40 -27.39
N ARG A 272 -9.62 -6.93 -26.75
CA ARG A 272 -9.20 -7.34 -25.41
C ARG A 272 -9.93 -6.55 -24.31
N ASP A 273 -10.08 -5.24 -24.53
CA ASP A 273 -10.68 -4.32 -23.58
C ASP A 273 -11.39 -3.17 -24.30
N CYS A 274 -12.50 -2.71 -23.71
CA CYS A 274 -13.29 -1.60 -24.21
C CYS A 274 -13.55 -0.60 -23.09
N ARG A 275 -13.07 0.63 -23.26
CA ARG A 275 -13.37 1.76 -22.40
C ARG A 275 -14.30 2.71 -23.12
N ILE A 276 -15.48 2.96 -22.57
CA ILE A 276 -16.49 3.85 -23.10
C ILE A 276 -16.58 5.08 -22.19
N GLU A 277 -16.45 6.24 -22.73
CA GLU A 277 -16.65 7.53 -22.09
C GLU A 277 -17.90 8.18 -22.68
N ALA A 278 -18.83 8.59 -21.84
CA ALA A 278 -20.08 9.22 -22.27
C ALA A 278 -20.66 10.11 -21.17
N PRO A 279 -21.48 11.13 -21.52
CA PRO A 279 -22.20 11.92 -20.53
C PRO A 279 -23.28 11.07 -19.86
N PHE A 280 -23.13 10.76 -18.58
CA PHE A 280 -24.17 10.06 -17.81
C PHE A 280 -25.33 11.04 -17.52
N PRO A 281 -26.59 10.57 -17.52
CA PRO A 281 -27.75 11.43 -17.34
C PRO A 281 -27.77 12.21 -16.00
N GLU A 282 -27.31 11.56 -14.95
CA GLU A 282 -27.21 12.15 -13.63
C GLU A 282 -25.81 12.74 -13.45
N THR A 283 -25.69 14.05 -13.35
CA THR A 283 -24.42 14.81 -13.27
C THR A 283 -23.60 14.58 -12.00
N ALA A 284 -24.16 13.87 -11.03
CA ALA A 284 -23.51 13.61 -9.73
C ALA A 284 -22.41 12.54 -9.75
N VAL A 285 -21.86 12.13 -10.92
CA VAL A 285 -21.02 10.93 -11.04
C VAL A 285 -19.70 11.10 -11.81
N ASP A 286 -19.15 12.31 -11.83
CA ASP A 286 -17.88 12.62 -12.54
C ASP A 286 -16.71 11.71 -12.18
N ARG A 287 -16.73 11.07 -11.01
CA ARG A 287 -15.68 10.20 -10.51
C ARG A 287 -16.10 8.73 -10.42
N LEU A 288 -17.21 8.37 -11.04
CA LEU A 288 -17.71 7.00 -11.09
C LEU A 288 -17.20 6.28 -12.35
N GLY A 289 -16.62 5.10 -12.15
CA GLY A 289 -16.42 4.11 -13.20
C GLY A 289 -17.33 2.91 -12.98
N ILE A 290 -17.94 2.39 -14.03
CA ILE A 290 -18.72 1.16 -13.98
C ILE A 290 -18.05 0.12 -14.86
N VAL A 291 -17.81 -1.07 -14.29
CA VAL A 291 -17.11 -2.16 -14.96
C VAL A 291 -18.08 -3.32 -15.18
N ASP A 292 -18.35 -3.65 -16.43
CA ASP A 292 -19.10 -4.87 -16.77
C ASP A 292 -18.20 -6.09 -16.56
N LEU A 293 -18.51 -6.87 -15.55
CA LEU A 293 -17.76 -8.07 -15.22
C LEU A 293 -18.43 -9.31 -15.84
N PRO A 294 -17.65 -10.29 -16.31
CA PRO A 294 -18.23 -11.55 -16.79
C PRO A 294 -19.07 -12.21 -15.70
N GLY A 295 -20.01 -13.05 -16.11
CA GLY A 295 -20.86 -13.80 -15.18
C GLY A 295 -20.02 -14.72 -14.31
N LEU A 296 -19.77 -14.31 -13.06
CA LEU A 296 -19.02 -15.11 -12.10
C LEU A 296 -19.73 -16.43 -11.87
N GLY A 297 -18.98 -17.52 -11.89
CA GLY A 297 -19.52 -18.88 -11.73
C GLY A 297 -19.97 -19.58 -13.04
N GLU A 298 -20.08 -18.84 -14.15
CA GLU A 298 -20.36 -19.41 -15.50
C GLU A 298 -19.08 -19.65 -16.30
N VAL A 299 -17.94 -19.27 -15.76
CA VAL A 299 -16.65 -19.30 -16.47
C VAL A 299 -16.00 -20.68 -16.32
N ALA A 300 -15.35 -21.12 -17.38
CA ALA A 300 -14.62 -22.40 -17.39
C ALA A 300 -13.44 -22.38 -16.39
N SER A 301 -13.20 -23.52 -15.74
CA SER A 301 -12.05 -23.69 -14.84
C SER A 301 -10.73 -23.38 -15.54
N GLY A 302 -9.94 -22.46 -14.96
CA GLY A 302 -8.66 -21.97 -15.49
C GLY A 302 -8.64 -20.49 -15.85
N ILE A 303 -9.79 -19.82 -15.95
CA ILE A 303 -9.89 -18.36 -16.16
C ILE A 303 -10.04 -17.62 -14.81
N ASP A 304 -10.30 -18.35 -13.73
CA ASP A 304 -10.59 -17.80 -12.38
C ASP A 304 -9.53 -16.82 -11.89
N GLU A 305 -8.25 -17.06 -12.16
CA GLU A 305 -7.15 -16.25 -11.66
C GLU A 305 -7.05 -14.87 -12.35
N LYS A 306 -7.34 -14.82 -13.67
CA LYS A 306 -7.44 -13.55 -14.43
C LYS A 306 -8.65 -12.72 -13.99
N ILE A 307 -9.78 -13.39 -13.70
CA ILE A 307 -10.98 -12.74 -13.17
C ILE A 307 -10.73 -12.19 -11.77
N LEU A 308 -10.08 -12.97 -10.89
CA LEU A 308 -9.72 -12.55 -9.54
C LEU A 308 -8.81 -11.31 -9.54
N THR A 309 -7.81 -11.29 -10.41
CA THR A 309 -6.91 -10.13 -10.58
C THR A 309 -7.71 -8.91 -11.05
N GLY A 310 -8.55 -9.07 -12.08
CA GLY A 310 -9.40 -7.98 -12.56
C GLY A 310 -10.36 -7.44 -11.50
N LEU A 311 -11.00 -8.32 -10.72
CA LEU A 311 -11.87 -7.92 -9.62
C LEU A 311 -11.10 -7.14 -8.54
N ARG A 312 -9.93 -7.61 -8.16
CA ARG A 312 -9.10 -6.98 -7.12
C ARG A 312 -8.56 -5.61 -7.54
N ASP A 313 -8.08 -5.51 -8.77
CA ASP A 313 -7.30 -4.37 -9.22
C ASP A 313 -8.16 -3.26 -9.82
N GLU A 314 -9.34 -3.58 -10.35
CA GLU A 314 -10.12 -2.62 -11.14
C GLU A 314 -11.39 -2.14 -10.47
N VAL A 315 -11.95 -2.85 -9.47
CA VAL A 315 -13.19 -2.45 -8.83
C VAL A 315 -13.00 -2.15 -7.32
N ASP A 316 -13.85 -1.29 -6.81
CA ASP A 316 -13.89 -0.94 -5.41
C ASP A 316 -15.03 -1.67 -4.68
N VAL A 317 -16.12 -1.95 -5.39
CA VAL A 317 -17.25 -2.74 -4.92
C VAL A 317 -17.83 -3.55 -6.07
N VAL A 318 -18.36 -4.72 -5.76
CA VAL A 318 -19.01 -5.62 -6.72
C VAL A 318 -20.52 -5.66 -6.46
N LEU A 319 -21.32 -5.41 -7.48
CA LEU A 319 -22.77 -5.61 -7.46
C LEU A 319 -23.09 -6.94 -8.14
N LEU A 320 -23.49 -7.93 -7.35
CA LEU A 320 -23.95 -9.23 -7.84
C LEU A 320 -25.44 -9.14 -8.16
N MET A 321 -25.77 -9.10 -9.45
CA MET A 321 -27.13 -9.00 -9.94
C MET A 321 -27.88 -10.34 -9.82
N LYS A 322 -29.08 -10.31 -9.25
CA LYS A 322 -30.05 -11.40 -9.23
C LYS A 322 -31.38 -10.89 -9.78
N ARG A 323 -32.18 -11.76 -10.40
CA ARG A 323 -33.50 -11.39 -10.93
C ARG A 323 -34.62 -12.15 -10.19
N ALA A 324 -35.61 -11.41 -9.73
CA ALA A 324 -36.80 -11.96 -9.09
C ALA A 324 -37.82 -12.42 -10.15
N ALA A 325 -37.47 -13.48 -10.91
CA ALA A 325 -38.33 -14.02 -11.98
C ALA A 325 -38.62 -15.51 -11.76
N VAL A 326 -39.61 -16.05 -12.47
CA VAL A 326 -39.97 -17.45 -12.41
C VAL A 326 -38.76 -18.33 -12.74
N GLY A 327 -38.43 -19.28 -11.88
CA GLY A 327 -37.27 -20.17 -12.03
C GLY A 327 -35.93 -19.57 -11.62
N LEU A 328 -35.85 -18.28 -11.21
CA LEU A 328 -34.63 -17.60 -10.83
C LEU A 328 -34.59 -17.15 -9.37
N THR A 329 -35.57 -17.56 -8.54
CA THR A 329 -35.69 -17.19 -7.13
C THR A 329 -34.85 -18.07 -6.18
N GLN A 330 -34.01 -18.94 -6.72
CA GLN A 330 -33.14 -19.80 -5.92
C GLN A 330 -31.68 -19.36 -6.04
N VAL A 331 -30.96 -19.53 -4.95
CA VAL A 331 -29.49 -19.46 -4.93
C VAL A 331 -28.98 -20.87 -5.27
N ASP A 332 -28.35 -21.02 -6.40
CA ASP A 332 -27.80 -22.29 -6.89
C ASP A 332 -26.28 -22.40 -6.72
N GLU A 333 -25.68 -23.47 -7.23
CA GLU A 333 -24.24 -23.73 -7.15
C GLU A 333 -23.40 -22.66 -7.86
N THR A 334 -23.91 -22.09 -8.95
CA THR A 334 -23.24 -21.01 -9.70
C THR A 334 -23.12 -19.74 -8.87
N ASP A 335 -24.17 -19.41 -8.11
CA ASP A 335 -24.16 -18.25 -7.21
C ASP A 335 -23.19 -18.46 -6.04
N ILE A 336 -23.09 -19.67 -5.53
CA ILE A 336 -22.15 -20.03 -4.45
C ILE A 336 -20.71 -19.93 -4.96
N LYS A 337 -20.44 -20.41 -6.19
CA LYS A 337 -19.13 -20.24 -6.83
C LYS A 337 -18.79 -18.77 -7.06
N ALA A 338 -19.77 -17.98 -7.49
CA ALA A 338 -19.58 -16.53 -7.63
C ALA A 338 -19.25 -15.84 -6.30
N ALA A 339 -19.93 -16.23 -5.23
CA ALA A 339 -19.65 -15.74 -3.87
C ALA A 339 -18.25 -16.15 -3.39
N ASP A 340 -17.80 -17.38 -3.65
CA ASP A 340 -16.44 -17.84 -3.33
C ASP A 340 -15.38 -17.07 -4.11
N LEU A 341 -15.59 -16.80 -5.39
CA LEU A 341 -14.70 -15.95 -6.19
C LEU A 341 -14.61 -14.51 -5.66
N ILE A 342 -15.74 -13.93 -5.24
CA ILE A 342 -15.78 -12.60 -4.63
C ILE A 342 -15.00 -12.60 -3.30
N ASP A 343 -15.19 -13.60 -2.45
CA ASP A 343 -14.45 -13.70 -1.18
C ASP A 343 -12.94 -13.84 -1.39
N ARG A 344 -12.52 -14.57 -2.40
CA ARG A 344 -11.10 -14.66 -2.78
C ARG A 344 -10.58 -13.34 -3.36
N ALA A 345 -11.40 -12.63 -4.13
CA ALA A 345 -11.03 -11.36 -4.78
C ALA A 345 -10.89 -10.22 -3.77
N ARG A 346 -11.68 -10.18 -2.69
CA ARG A 346 -11.60 -9.11 -1.68
C ARG A 346 -10.24 -9.05 -0.97
N GLY A 347 -9.48 -10.15 -0.95
CA GLY A 347 -8.14 -10.20 -0.39
C GLY A 347 -8.10 -9.81 1.08
N ASP A 348 -7.34 -8.74 1.40
CA ASP A 348 -7.16 -8.24 2.76
C ASP A 348 -8.33 -7.40 3.30
N ILE A 349 -9.36 -7.11 2.49
CA ILE A 349 -10.57 -6.41 2.96
C ILE A 349 -11.31 -7.34 3.92
N THR A 350 -11.54 -6.89 5.16
CA THR A 350 -12.02 -7.73 6.25
C THR A 350 -13.48 -8.16 6.01
N ASP A 351 -14.35 -7.20 5.71
CA ASP A 351 -15.78 -7.42 5.59
C ASP A 351 -16.22 -7.59 4.13
N THR A 352 -16.87 -8.70 3.81
CA THR A 352 -17.45 -8.91 2.47
C THR A 352 -18.47 -7.83 2.13
N SER A 353 -19.24 -7.35 3.12
CA SER A 353 -20.24 -6.28 2.93
C SER A 353 -19.66 -4.91 2.53
N ASP A 354 -18.36 -4.71 2.70
CA ASP A 354 -17.69 -3.52 2.18
C ASP A 354 -17.29 -3.68 0.71
N PHE A 355 -17.09 -4.92 0.25
CA PHE A 355 -16.60 -5.22 -1.09
C PHE A 355 -17.68 -5.71 -2.06
N ALA A 356 -18.76 -6.35 -1.58
CA ALA A 356 -19.78 -6.92 -2.47
C ALA A 356 -21.20 -6.80 -1.91
N TRP A 357 -22.13 -6.45 -2.81
CA TRP A 357 -23.55 -6.33 -2.52
C TRP A 357 -24.38 -7.12 -3.52
N ILE A 358 -25.59 -7.51 -3.14
CA ILE A 358 -26.53 -8.18 -4.03
C ILE A 358 -27.61 -7.22 -4.45
N VAL A 359 -27.81 -7.05 -5.75
CA VAL A 359 -28.89 -6.24 -6.32
C VAL A 359 -29.96 -7.15 -6.89
N ILE A 360 -31.15 -7.11 -6.31
CA ILE A 360 -32.33 -7.84 -6.78
C ILE A 360 -33.04 -6.97 -7.82
N ASN A 361 -32.91 -7.35 -9.09
CA ASN A 361 -33.66 -6.77 -10.17
C ASN A 361 -35.11 -7.34 -10.16
N ALA A 362 -36.07 -6.48 -9.85
CA ALA A 362 -37.47 -6.85 -9.70
C ALA A 362 -38.38 -5.77 -10.28
N SER A 363 -39.40 -6.19 -11.01
CA SER A 363 -40.43 -5.27 -11.53
C SER A 363 -41.60 -5.16 -10.53
N PRO A 364 -42.40 -4.14 -10.64
CA PRO A 364 -43.65 -4.06 -9.87
C PRO A 364 -44.51 -5.33 -10.01
N GLY A 365 -44.94 -5.92 -8.91
CA GLY A 365 -45.69 -7.19 -8.89
C GLY A 365 -44.82 -8.43 -8.60
N ASP A 366 -43.50 -8.28 -8.42
CA ASP A 366 -42.60 -9.37 -8.10
C ASP A 366 -42.31 -9.53 -6.58
N GLU A 367 -43.07 -8.85 -5.70
CA GLU A 367 -42.82 -8.74 -4.25
C GLU A 367 -42.65 -10.11 -3.59
N ASN A 368 -43.52 -11.10 -3.91
CA ASN A 368 -43.42 -12.46 -3.36
C ASN A 368 -42.14 -13.17 -3.83
N ARG A 369 -41.69 -12.90 -5.05
CA ARG A 369 -40.45 -13.48 -5.60
C ARG A 369 -39.21 -12.84 -5.00
N VAL A 370 -39.26 -11.54 -4.74
CA VAL A 370 -38.22 -10.79 -4.03
C VAL A 370 -38.05 -11.38 -2.63
N GLU A 371 -39.14 -11.60 -1.90
CA GLU A 371 -39.06 -12.14 -0.54
C GLU A 371 -38.55 -13.59 -0.54
N ALA A 372 -38.97 -14.40 -1.50
CA ALA A 372 -38.44 -15.76 -1.67
C ALA A 372 -36.92 -15.72 -1.96
N LEU A 373 -36.45 -14.80 -2.81
CA LEU A 373 -35.04 -14.67 -3.13
C LEU A 373 -34.24 -14.11 -1.94
N ARG A 374 -34.76 -13.12 -1.20
CA ARG A 374 -34.15 -12.62 0.05
C ARG A 374 -33.99 -13.75 1.07
N THR A 375 -34.97 -14.61 1.23
CA THR A 375 -34.89 -15.78 2.12
C THR A 375 -33.78 -16.75 1.69
N GLN A 376 -33.60 -16.98 0.39
CA GLN A 376 -32.52 -17.80 -0.13
C GLN A 376 -31.14 -17.16 0.08
N ILE A 377 -31.00 -15.86 -0.16
CA ILE A 377 -29.78 -15.10 0.09
C ILE A 377 -29.44 -15.17 1.59
N LEU A 378 -30.41 -14.87 2.45
CA LEU A 378 -30.23 -14.94 3.90
C LEU A 378 -29.71 -16.30 4.34
N THR A 379 -30.32 -17.39 3.84
CA THR A 379 -30.01 -18.75 4.30
C THR A 379 -28.70 -19.25 3.73
N ARG A 380 -28.47 -19.07 2.42
CA ARG A 380 -27.35 -19.70 1.70
C ARG A 380 -26.10 -18.86 1.57
N LEU A 381 -26.23 -17.54 1.50
CA LEU A 381 -25.10 -16.63 1.33
C LEU A 381 -24.75 -15.88 2.63
N ASN A 382 -25.73 -15.49 3.43
CA ASN A 382 -25.58 -14.80 4.70
C ASN A 382 -25.67 -15.71 5.94
N PHE A 383 -25.73 -17.04 5.74
CA PHE A 383 -25.73 -18.06 6.80
C PHE A 383 -26.78 -17.83 7.91
N GLY A 384 -27.95 -17.34 7.53
CA GLY A 384 -29.06 -17.08 8.44
C GLY A 384 -28.99 -15.76 9.22
N GLN A 385 -27.94 -14.94 9.00
CA GLN A 385 -27.81 -13.61 9.61
C GLN A 385 -28.02 -12.53 8.54
N ALA A 386 -29.00 -11.66 8.74
CA ALA A 386 -29.27 -10.57 7.80
C ALA A 386 -28.00 -9.69 7.63
N ASP A 387 -27.69 -9.37 6.38
CA ASP A 387 -26.59 -8.48 5.99
C ASP A 387 -25.20 -8.82 6.59
N SER A 388 -25.00 -10.07 7.02
CA SER A 388 -23.73 -10.48 7.65
C SER A 388 -22.55 -10.55 6.69
N ARG A 389 -22.81 -10.84 5.40
CA ARG A 389 -21.80 -10.89 4.33
C ARG A 389 -22.15 -10.00 3.15
N TYR A 390 -23.38 -10.08 2.66
CA TYR A 390 -23.84 -9.33 1.51
C TYR A 390 -25.00 -8.45 1.92
N LEU A 391 -24.88 -7.14 1.72
CA LEU A 391 -26.00 -6.22 1.77
C LEU A 391 -26.88 -6.44 0.56
N THR A 392 -28.21 -6.31 0.73
CA THR A 392 -29.18 -6.59 -0.34
C THR A 392 -29.96 -5.34 -0.70
N LEU A 393 -29.85 -4.91 -1.95
CA LEU A 393 -30.60 -3.83 -2.56
C LEU A 393 -31.65 -4.37 -3.52
N GLN A 394 -32.63 -3.55 -3.89
CA GLN A 394 -33.67 -3.89 -4.85
C GLN A 394 -33.98 -2.68 -5.73
N ALA A 395 -34.10 -2.93 -7.05
CA ALA A 395 -34.58 -1.94 -8.01
C ALA A 395 -35.07 -2.64 -9.29
N ASP A 396 -35.97 -2.01 -10.05
CA ASP A 396 -36.18 -2.37 -11.45
C ASP A 396 -35.03 -1.79 -12.29
N ALA A 397 -34.22 -2.66 -12.85
CA ALA A 397 -33.05 -2.25 -13.65
C ALA A 397 -33.40 -1.39 -14.86
N ARG A 398 -34.66 -1.31 -15.28
CA ARG A 398 -35.17 -0.48 -16.37
C ARG A 398 -35.55 0.93 -15.94
N ASP A 399 -35.73 1.15 -14.66
CA ASP A 399 -36.06 2.46 -14.10
C ASP A 399 -34.78 3.16 -13.62
N ALA A 400 -34.30 4.11 -14.42
CA ALA A 400 -33.05 4.83 -14.14
C ALA A 400 -33.11 5.60 -12.81
N SER A 401 -34.28 6.17 -12.45
CA SER A 401 -34.46 6.92 -11.21
C SER A 401 -34.43 5.99 -9.98
N GLU A 402 -35.06 4.81 -10.09
CA GLU A 402 -35.02 3.80 -9.04
C GLU A 402 -33.63 3.22 -8.88
N VAL A 403 -32.93 2.90 -9.98
CA VAL A 403 -31.54 2.44 -9.97
C VAL A 403 -30.63 3.47 -9.30
N HIS A 404 -30.80 4.76 -9.64
CA HIS A 404 -30.02 5.81 -9.01
C HIS A 404 -30.26 5.89 -7.50
N SER A 405 -31.52 6.03 -7.08
CA SER A 405 -31.87 6.27 -5.67
C SER A 405 -31.75 5.03 -4.77
N ALA A 406 -32.11 3.84 -5.28
CA ALA A 406 -32.13 2.60 -4.48
C ALA A 406 -30.86 1.75 -4.61
N VAL A 407 -29.99 2.00 -5.61
CA VAL A 407 -28.76 1.24 -5.81
C VAL A 407 -27.54 2.14 -5.74
N LEU A 408 -27.41 3.14 -6.62
CA LEU A 408 -26.17 3.92 -6.72
C LEU A 408 -25.88 4.77 -5.49
N VAL A 409 -26.86 5.55 -5.05
CA VAL A 409 -26.69 6.44 -3.87
C VAL A 409 -26.30 5.66 -2.62
N PRO A 410 -27.02 4.58 -2.21
CA PRO A 410 -26.60 3.78 -1.05
C PRO A 410 -25.21 3.15 -1.18
N VAL A 411 -24.84 2.68 -2.38
CA VAL A 411 -23.53 2.09 -2.63
C VAL A 411 -22.43 3.15 -2.51
N LEU A 412 -22.60 4.31 -3.16
CA LEU A 412 -21.62 5.38 -3.14
C LEU A 412 -21.48 6.00 -1.75
N ASP A 413 -22.59 6.17 -1.04
CA ASP A 413 -22.56 6.68 0.34
C ASP A 413 -21.76 5.74 1.25
N ARG A 414 -22.06 4.43 1.20
CA ARG A 414 -21.28 3.42 1.94
C ARG A 414 -19.80 3.44 1.55
N LEU A 415 -19.49 3.54 0.25
CA LEU A 415 -18.10 3.59 -0.22
C LEU A 415 -17.36 4.81 0.31
N THR A 416 -18.02 5.97 0.42
CA THR A 416 -17.36 7.17 0.96
C THR A 416 -16.88 6.98 2.40
N ASP A 417 -17.58 6.16 3.19
CA ASP A 417 -17.19 5.86 4.58
C ASP A 417 -16.18 4.72 4.68
N ARG A 418 -16.31 3.71 3.83
CA ARG A 418 -15.54 2.46 3.98
C ARG A 418 -14.30 2.37 3.11
N LEU A 419 -14.27 3.07 1.98
CA LEU A 419 -13.18 2.97 1.01
C LEU A 419 -11.80 3.36 1.57
N PRO A 420 -11.67 4.43 2.40
CA PRO A 420 -10.39 4.73 3.05
C PRO A 420 -9.89 3.61 3.95
N ILE A 421 -10.81 2.91 4.64
CA ILE A 421 -10.49 1.77 5.51
C ILE A 421 -10.07 0.56 4.67
N MET A 422 -10.80 0.28 3.59
CA MET A 422 -10.47 -0.81 2.66
C MET A 422 -9.10 -0.60 2.01
N ASP A 423 -8.81 0.62 1.55
CA ASP A 423 -7.51 0.97 0.96
C ASP A 423 -6.36 0.80 1.97
N GLU A 424 -6.59 1.13 3.25
CA GLU A 424 -5.63 0.90 4.30
C GLU A 424 -5.42 -0.60 4.59
N GLN A 425 -6.50 -1.40 4.62
CA GLN A 425 -6.41 -2.85 4.80
C GLN A 425 -5.60 -3.52 3.68
N VAL A 426 -5.87 -3.16 2.43
CA VAL A 426 -5.15 -3.68 1.26
C VAL A 426 -3.67 -3.27 1.29
N LEU A 427 -3.38 -2.01 1.63
CA LEU A 427 -2.00 -1.53 1.78
C LEU A 427 -1.27 -2.28 2.90
N ASN A 428 -1.90 -2.42 4.06
CA ASN A 428 -1.31 -3.14 5.20
C ASN A 428 -1.10 -4.63 4.90
N GLY A 429 -1.99 -5.25 4.12
CA GLY A 429 -1.82 -6.62 3.61
C GLY A 429 -0.59 -6.76 2.73
N ALA A 430 -0.45 -5.90 1.74
CA ALA A 430 0.72 -5.87 0.86
C ALA A 430 2.03 -5.60 1.62
N VAL A 431 2.01 -4.73 2.64
CA VAL A 431 3.17 -4.49 3.50
C VAL A 431 3.51 -5.71 4.36
N ARG A 432 2.52 -6.44 4.86
CA ARG A 432 2.76 -7.67 5.63
C ARG A 432 3.38 -8.79 4.80
N SER A 433 2.96 -8.94 3.54
CA SER A 433 3.48 -10.00 2.66
C SER A 433 4.98 -9.88 2.38
N ILE A 434 5.56 -8.68 2.48
CA ILE A 434 6.99 -8.42 2.27
C ILE A 434 7.83 -8.89 3.45
N LYS A 435 7.31 -8.85 4.68
CA LYS A 435 8.11 -9.02 5.91
C LYS A 435 8.80 -10.38 5.98
N SER A 436 8.09 -11.46 5.65
CA SER A 436 8.62 -12.83 5.77
C SER A 436 9.83 -13.07 4.84
N PRO A 437 9.74 -12.84 3.52
CA PRO A 437 10.88 -13.05 2.63
C PRO A 437 12.07 -12.13 2.97
N LEU A 438 11.82 -10.85 3.32
CA LEU A 438 12.90 -9.94 3.72
C LEU A 438 13.62 -10.40 4.99
N GLN A 439 12.89 -10.96 5.96
CA GLN A 439 13.51 -11.51 7.16
C GLN A 439 14.40 -12.72 6.85
N GLY A 440 14.00 -13.55 5.90
CA GLY A 440 14.83 -14.66 5.39
C GLY A 440 16.16 -14.16 4.80
N ILE A 441 16.09 -13.16 3.92
CA ILE A 441 17.27 -12.54 3.32
C ILE A 441 18.15 -11.87 4.38
N LYS A 442 17.55 -11.14 5.34
CA LYS A 442 18.26 -10.50 6.46
C LYS A 442 19.08 -11.52 7.25
N THR A 443 18.49 -12.67 7.56
CA THR A 443 19.15 -13.75 8.29
C THR A 443 20.30 -14.37 7.48
N ALA A 444 20.09 -14.61 6.20
CA ALA A 444 21.12 -15.16 5.31
C ALA A 444 22.29 -14.17 5.11
N ALA A 445 22.00 -12.89 4.92
CA ALA A 445 23.02 -11.84 4.82
C ALA A 445 23.82 -11.67 6.11
N ALA A 446 23.21 -11.87 7.29
CA ALA A 446 23.94 -11.91 8.56
C ALA A 446 24.91 -13.11 8.61
N SER A 447 24.50 -14.28 8.14
CA SER A 447 25.37 -15.47 8.05
C SER A 447 26.55 -15.25 7.10
N LEU A 448 26.34 -14.56 5.97
CA LEU A 448 27.40 -14.16 5.05
C LEU A 448 28.41 -13.22 5.72
N ARG A 449 27.94 -12.21 6.43
CA ARG A 449 28.81 -11.30 7.17
C ARG A 449 29.70 -12.06 8.15
N ASP A 450 29.13 -12.99 8.91
CA ASP A 450 29.88 -13.79 9.89
C ASP A 450 30.91 -14.71 9.21
N ALA A 451 30.63 -15.26 8.02
CA ALA A 451 31.58 -16.03 7.23
C ALA A 451 32.74 -15.17 6.74
N VAL A 452 32.45 -13.96 6.23
CA VAL A 452 33.47 -12.99 5.82
C VAL A 452 34.36 -12.59 6.99
N ALA A 453 33.78 -12.35 8.18
CA ALA A 453 34.52 -12.00 9.38
C ALA A 453 35.53 -13.10 9.78
N ARG A 454 35.09 -14.35 9.75
CA ARG A 454 36.00 -15.50 10.05
C ARG A 454 37.13 -15.62 9.05
N ALA A 455 36.86 -15.42 7.77
CA ALA A 455 37.87 -15.50 6.73
C ALA A 455 38.99 -14.43 6.90
N ARG A 456 38.63 -13.23 7.35
CA ARG A 456 39.58 -12.13 7.61
C ARG A 456 40.47 -12.38 8.83
N THR A 457 40.00 -13.06 9.86
CA THR A 457 40.81 -13.35 11.06
C THR A 457 41.97 -14.33 10.80
N VAL A 458 41.93 -15.06 9.69
CA VAL A 458 42.98 -16.02 9.30
C VAL A 458 44.14 -15.32 8.57
N SER A 459 43.95 -14.12 8.02
CA SER A 459 45.00 -13.38 7.28
C SER A 459 45.83 -12.49 8.21
N GLY A 460 46.79 -13.06 8.88
CA GLY A 460 47.56 -12.45 9.97
C GLY A 460 48.63 -11.38 9.62
N SER A 461 48.46 -10.53 8.59
CA SER A 461 49.37 -9.42 8.30
C SER A 461 48.74 -8.08 8.73
N GLY A 462 49.48 -7.28 9.50
CA GLY A 462 49.04 -5.95 9.95
C GLY A 462 48.48 -5.89 11.38
N ARG A 463 48.72 -6.91 12.21
CA ARG A 463 48.11 -6.97 13.56
C ARG A 463 48.70 -5.95 14.53
N GLU A 464 49.98 -5.63 14.41
CA GLU A 464 50.68 -4.66 15.26
C GLU A 464 50.21 -3.24 14.91
N GLU A 465 50.14 -2.91 13.62
CA GLU A 465 49.63 -1.62 13.11
C GLU A 465 48.16 -1.39 13.45
N LEU A 466 47.33 -2.45 13.43
CA LEU A 466 45.91 -2.35 13.84
C LEU A 466 45.76 -2.18 15.35
N ASP A 467 46.67 -2.77 16.15
CA ASP A 467 46.68 -2.57 17.60
C ASP A 467 47.07 -1.13 17.99
N ASP A 468 47.99 -0.52 17.27
CA ASP A 468 48.42 0.88 17.46
C ASP A 468 47.27 1.84 17.06
N LEU A 469 46.66 1.61 15.90
CA LEU A 469 45.48 2.38 15.49
C LEU A 469 44.32 2.28 16.50
N ALA A 470 44.04 1.08 17.01
CA ALA A 470 43.02 0.90 18.04
C ALA A 470 43.30 1.68 19.33
N HIS A 471 44.59 1.81 19.67
CA HIS A 471 45.03 2.57 20.83
C HIS A 471 44.79 4.09 20.61
N GLU A 472 45.12 4.61 19.45
CA GLU A 472 44.89 6.02 19.06
C GLU A 472 43.37 6.33 19.03
N MET A 473 42.60 5.49 18.34
CA MET A 473 41.12 5.66 18.28
C MET A 473 40.47 5.67 19.66
N ARG A 474 40.96 4.81 20.58
CA ARG A 474 40.48 4.80 21.97
C ARG A 474 40.74 6.11 22.69
N ALA A 475 41.92 6.66 22.55
CA ALA A 475 42.31 7.94 23.17
C ALA A 475 41.46 9.10 22.62
N ASP A 476 41.24 9.14 21.32
CA ASP A 476 40.43 10.15 20.64
C ASP A 476 38.94 10.04 21.03
N LEU A 477 38.40 8.84 21.10
CA LEU A 477 37.03 8.61 21.56
C LEU A 477 36.84 9.09 22.99
N GLN A 478 37.78 8.79 23.88
CA GLN A 478 37.76 9.23 25.26
C GLN A 478 37.83 10.77 25.36
N GLN A 479 38.68 11.42 24.56
CA GLN A 479 38.80 12.86 24.54
C GLN A 479 37.53 13.53 23.98
N SER A 480 36.92 12.95 22.93
CA SER A 480 35.71 13.46 22.29
C SER A 480 34.50 13.34 23.23
N LEU A 481 34.33 12.19 23.89
CA LEU A 481 33.26 11.99 24.86
C LEU A 481 33.40 12.87 26.10
N ALA A 482 34.63 13.20 26.50
CA ALA A 482 34.86 14.11 27.61
C ALA A 482 34.30 15.52 27.39
N ARG A 483 34.03 15.91 26.13
CA ARG A 483 33.38 17.19 25.79
C ARG A 483 31.90 17.19 26.15
N LEU A 484 31.28 16.00 26.23
CA LEU A 484 29.86 15.82 26.58
C LEU A 484 29.62 15.72 28.10
N ARG A 485 30.64 15.95 28.94
CA ARG A 485 30.48 15.98 30.39
C ARG A 485 29.75 17.23 30.88
N PRO A 486 28.98 17.14 31.99
CA PRO A 486 28.13 18.26 32.45
C PRO A 486 28.87 19.56 32.64
N GLU A 487 30.14 19.51 33.06
CA GLU A 487 30.97 20.69 33.31
C GLU A 487 31.39 21.43 32.02
N ARG A 488 31.22 20.80 30.86
CA ARG A 488 31.58 21.34 29.56
C ARG A 488 30.39 21.63 28.64
N LEU A 489 29.24 21.00 28.89
CA LEU A 489 27.97 21.34 28.27
C LEU A 489 27.45 22.64 28.88
N GLY A 490 27.78 23.76 28.30
CA GLY A 490 27.50 25.10 28.84
C GLY A 490 26.02 25.49 28.85
N GLU A 491 25.72 26.66 29.44
CA GLU A 491 24.38 27.29 29.52
C GLU A 491 23.70 27.45 28.18
N ALA A 492 24.44 27.60 27.09
CA ALA A 492 23.90 27.75 25.73
C ALA A 492 22.99 26.60 25.24
N TYR A 493 23.15 25.40 25.77
CA TYR A 493 22.23 24.29 25.46
C TYR A 493 20.91 24.42 26.21
N VAL A 494 20.98 24.86 27.46
CA VAL A 494 19.80 25.10 28.29
C VAL A 494 18.97 26.23 27.68
N ASP A 495 19.61 27.31 27.26
CA ASP A 495 18.94 28.47 26.65
C ASP A 495 18.24 28.08 25.35
N ARG A 496 18.90 27.36 24.45
CA ARG A 496 18.28 26.84 23.20
C ARG A 496 17.09 25.91 23.44
N TYR A 497 17.17 25.10 24.49
CA TYR A 497 16.02 24.25 24.85
C TYR A 497 14.85 25.09 25.36
N ILE A 498 15.10 26.10 26.20
CA ILE A 498 14.07 27.02 26.70
C ILE A 498 13.44 27.78 25.53
N GLU A 499 14.23 28.27 24.58
CA GLU A 499 13.73 28.92 23.35
C GLU A 499 12.82 27.97 22.55
N ARG A 500 13.16 26.68 22.45
CA ARG A 500 12.31 25.70 21.78
C ARG A 500 11.00 25.44 22.53
N VAL A 501 11.05 25.36 23.86
CA VAL A 501 9.86 25.27 24.73
C VAL A 501 8.96 26.50 24.52
N ASP A 502 9.54 27.68 24.44
CA ASP A 502 8.83 28.95 24.20
C ASP A 502 8.19 28.96 22.80
N THR A 503 8.88 28.45 21.80
CA THR A 503 8.34 28.29 20.44
C THR A 503 7.10 27.42 20.42
N VAL A 504 7.16 26.23 21.04
CA VAL A 504 6.00 25.30 21.14
C VAL A 504 4.82 25.95 21.88
N HIS A 505 5.10 26.73 22.94
CA HIS A 505 4.06 27.47 23.63
C HIS A 505 3.42 28.55 22.72
N GLY A 506 4.21 29.23 21.90
CA GLY A 506 3.74 30.19 20.89
C GLY A 506 2.84 29.51 19.85
N GLU A 507 3.29 28.40 19.29
CA GLU A 507 2.52 27.59 18.34
C GLU A 507 1.16 27.12 18.94
N ILE A 508 1.13 26.77 20.22
CA ILE A 508 -0.12 26.41 20.92
C ILE A 508 -1.05 27.61 21.05
N LYS A 509 -0.50 28.81 21.32
CA LYS A 509 -1.31 30.03 21.39
C LYS A 509 -1.93 30.37 20.05
N GLU A 510 -1.16 30.34 18.97
CA GLU A 510 -1.65 30.55 17.59
C GLU A 510 -2.73 29.52 17.25
N TRP A 511 -2.48 28.25 17.55
CA TRP A 511 -3.45 27.17 17.34
C TRP A 511 -4.77 27.39 18.11
N LEU A 512 -4.76 27.94 19.31
CA LEU A 512 -5.97 28.25 20.06
C LEU A 512 -6.74 29.42 19.41
N ASP A 513 -6.04 30.39 18.86
CA ASP A 513 -6.62 31.52 18.15
C ASP A 513 -7.28 31.12 16.81
N GLU A 514 -6.86 29.99 16.22
CA GLU A 514 -7.37 29.39 14.97
C GLU A 514 -8.53 28.41 15.15
N GLY A 515 -9.47 28.65 16.08
CA GLY A 515 -10.67 27.83 16.25
C GLY A 515 -10.43 26.51 16.98
N LEU A 516 -9.53 26.49 17.97
CA LEU A 516 -9.13 25.30 18.73
C LEU A 516 -8.58 24.17 17.84
N GLY A 517 -8.05 24.53 16.68
CA GLY A 517 -7.22 23.72 15.79
C GLY A 517 -7.87 22.57 15.03
N SER A 518 -9.17 22.37 15.17
CA SER A 518 -9.93 21.42 14.36
C SER A 518 -10.91 22.12 13.41
N PHE A 519 -10.94 23.44 13.47
CA PHE A 519 -11.88 24.30 12.75
C PHE A 519 -11.15 25.55 12.28
N ASP A 520 -11.55 26.06 11.14
CA ASP A 520 -10.90 27.25 10.52
C ASP A 520 -11.29 28.56 11.24
N SER A 521 -12.21 28.51 12.18
CA SER A 521 -12.65 29.67 12.95
C SER A 521 -13.41 29.31 14.23
N ARG A 522 -13.48 30.30 15.15
CA ARG A 522 -14.35 30.22 16.33
C ARG A 522 -15.80 29.91 15.95
N ALA A 523 -16.30 30.48 14.86
CA ALA A 523 -17.68 30.29 14.44
C ALA A 523 -17.97 28.86 14.02
N GLU A 524 -17.07 28.21 13.31
CA GLU A 524 -17.19 26.79 12.93
C GLU A 524 -17.15 25.86 14.15
N TRP A 525 -16.25 26.13 15.10
CA TRP A 525 -16.22 25.35 16.33
C TRP A 525 -17.54 25.48 17.12
N VAL A 526 -18.07 26.70 17.24
CA VAL A 526 -19.36 26.97 17.92
C VAL A 526 -20.49 26.21 17.22
N GLU A 527 -20.54 26.21 15.88
CA GLU A 527 -21.54 25.48 15.11
C GLU A 527 -21.43 23.96 15.32
N TYR A 528 -20.22 23.45 15.31
CA TYR A 528 -19.94 22.04 15.64
C TYR A 528 -20.41 21.71 17.05
N ALA A 529 -20.04 22.50 18.04
CA ALA A 529 -20.36 22.24 19.44
C ALA A 529 -21.88 22.29 19.70
N ILE A 530 -22.61 23.22 19.07
CA ILE A 530 -24.08 23.27 19.11
C ILE A 530 -24.69 22.01 18.49
N ARG A 531 -24.17 21.55 17.38
CA ARG A 531 -24.67 20.34 16.70
C ARG A 531 -24.39 19.07 17.50
N ASP A 532 -23.17 18.93 18.04
CA ASP A 532 -22.73 17.71 18.73
C ASP A 532 -23.27 17.61 20.16
N SER A 533 -23.41 18.74 20.87
CA SER A 533 -24.06 18.77 22.19
C SER A 533 -25.57 18.54 22.12
N GLY A 534 -26.21 18.73 20.97
CA GLY A 534 -27.61 18.42 20.72
C GLY A 534 -28.59 19.23 21.58
N THR A 535 -29.70 18.62 22.02
CA THR A 535 -30.70 19.18 22.92
C THR A 535 -30.45 18.83 24.39
N GLU A 536 -29.22 18.55 24.78
CA GLU A 536 -28.90 18.19 26.15
C GLU A 536 -29.14 19.36 27.12
N VAL A 537 -29.65 19.05 28.31
CA VAL A 537 -29.93 20.01 29.38
C VAL A 537 -28.64 20.62 29.96
N SER A 538 -27.49 20.02 29.72
CA SER A 538 -26.17 20.40 30.22
C SER A 538 -25.10 20.24 29.16
N LEU A 539 -24.28 21.27 28.94
CA LEU A 539 -23.13 21.23 28.04
C LEU A 539 -21.91 20.49 28.63
N ARG A 540 -22.00 20.08 29.86
CA ARG A 540 -20.87 19.50 30.58
C ARG A 540 -20.33 18.18 30.01
N PRO A 541 -21.15 17.21 29.55
CA PRO A 541 -20.62 15.99 28.95
C PRO A 541 -19.73 16.27 27.72
N PHE A 542 -20.21 17.17 26.85
CA PHE A 542 -19.44 17.65 25.71
C PHE A 542 -18.16 18.36 26.15
N ALA A 543 -18.25 19.25 27.15
CA ALA A 543 -17.11 19.98 27.68
C ALA A 543 -16.02 19.05 28.25
N ILE A 544 -16.41 17.94 28.89
CA ILE A 544 -15.44 16.93 29.39
C ILE A 544 -14.70 16.28 28.21
N ALA A 545 -15.42 15.83 27.20
CA ALA A 545 -14.82 15.18 26.04
C ALA A 545 -13.87 16.13 25.29
N GLU A 546 -14.31 17.37 25.07
CA GLU A 546 -13.53 18.39 24.37
C GLU A 546 -12.29 18.81 25.18
N LEU A 547 -12.40 18.98 26.48
CA LEU A 547 -11.24 19.25 27.33
C LEU A 547 -10.20 18.14 27.24
N HIS A 548 -10.62 16.88 27.17
CA HIS A 548 -9.70 15.75 26.97
C HIS A 548 -9.03 15.80 25.62
N ARG A 549 -9.76 16.11 24.54
CA ARG A 549 -9.22 16.29 23.19
C ARG A 549 -8.15 17.37 23.18
N LEU A 550 -8.49 18.57 23.67
CA LEU A 550 -7.57 19.72 23.72
C LEU A 550 -6.33 19.43 24.56
N ARG A 551 -6.48 18.75 25.68
CA ARG A 551 -5.36 18.32 26.53
C ARG A 551 -4.42 17.38 25.77
N VAL A 552 -4.95 16.40 25.05
CA VAL A 552 -4.14 15.45 24.28
C VAL A 552 -3.38 16.19 23.18
N GLU A 553 -4.01 17.14 22.51
CA GLU A 553 -3.38 17.94 21.48
C GLU A 553 -2.23 18.79 22.03
N VAL A 554 -2.42 19.49 23.13
CA VAL A 554 -1.34 20.26 23.80
C VAL A 554 -0.17 19.35 24.18
N THR A 555 -0.46 18.20 24.81
CA THR A 555 0.62 17.26 25.19
C THR A 555 1.32 16.66 23.97
N SER A 556 0.61 16.42 22.87
CA SER A 556 1.21 15.94 21.61
C SER A 556 2.15 16.98 21.01
N ARG A 557 1.80 18.28 21.05
CA ARG A 557 2.67 19.35 20.58
C ARG A 557 3.94 19.43 21.40
N TYR A 558 3.83 19.39 22.74
CA TYR A 558 5.03 19.35 23.60
C TYR A 558 5.85 18.04 23.41
N ALA A 559 5.26 16.95 22.95
CA ALA A 559 6.01 15.72 22.66
C ALA A 559 7.04 15.90 21.51
N GLN A 560 6.92 16.94 20.66
CA GLN A 560 7.94 17.30 19.68
C GLN A 560 9.30 17.66 20.33
N LEU A 561 9.31 18.03 21.62
CA LEU A 561 10.55 18.26 22.36
C LEU A 561 11.34 16.95 22.60
N ASP A 562 10.68 15.79 22.56
CA ASP A 562 11.36 14.48 22.57
C ASP A 562 12.25 14.33 21.34
N GLU A 563 11.70 14.68 20.16
CA GLU A 563 12.41 14.62 18.90
C GLU A 563 13.57 15.63 18.90
N TYR A 564 13.31 16.86 19.30
CA TYR A 564 14.36 17.88 19.45
C TYR A 564 15.52 17.45 20.33
N LEU A 565 15.24 16.91 21.53
CA LEU A 565 16.29 16.45 22.45
C LEU A 565 17.00 15.20 21.96
N ASN A 566 16.28 14.28 21.30
CA ASN A 566 16.90 13.14 20.67
C ASN A 566 17.84 13.60 19.53
N ASP A 567 17.44 14.59 18.76
CA ASP A 567 18.27 15.14 17.69
C ASP A 567 19.55 15.80 18.23
N VAL A 568 19.43 16.58 19.29
CA VAL A 568 20.61 17.17 19.98
C VAL A 568 21.53 16.07 20.53
N LEU A 569 20.96 15.05 21.18
CA LEU A 569 21.71 13.91 21.69
C LEU A 569 22.46 13.18 20.58
N VAL A 570 21.76 12.89 19.48
CA VAL A 570 22.33 12.19 18.32
C VAL A 570 23.42 13.01 17.66
N ASP A 571 23.21 14.31 17.44
CA ASP A 571 24.19 15.18 16.78
C ASP A 571 25.49 15.30 17.57
N GLU A 572 25.41 15.57 18.88
CA GLU A 572 26.57 15.70 19.73
C GLU A 572 27.33 14.38 19.89
N PHE A 573 26.60 13.29 20.09
CA PHE A 573 27.20 11.97 20.20
C PHE A 573 27.80 11.52 18.88
N TYR A 574 27.08 11.70 17.79
CA TYR A 574 27.54 11.35 16.43
C TYR A 574 28.82 12.12 16.08
N ALA A 575 28.84 13.42 16.33
CA ALA A 575 30.01 14.27 16.14
C ALA A 575 31.22 13.79 16.95
N ALA A 576 31.00 13.39 18.22
CA ALA A 576 32.05 12.85 19.08
C ALA A 576 32.62 11.53 18.55
N VAL A 577 31.75 10.59 18.10
CA VAL A 577 32.16 9.30 17.55
C VAL A 577 32.89 9.49 16.21
N CYS A 578 32.34 10.28 15.30
CA CYS A 578 32.99 10.54 14.00
C CYS A 578 34.35 11.24 14.16
N SER A 579 34.49 12.18 15.11
CA SER A 579 35.75 12.81 15.44
C SER A 579 36.80 11.84 15.96
N ALA A 580 36.38 10.85 16.75
CA ALA A 580 37.27 9.83 17.31
C ALA A 580 37.79 8.84 16.26
N PHE A 581 36.98 8.57 15.25
CA PHE A 581 37.33 7.64 14.15
C PHE A 581 37.88 8.34 12.91
N SER A 582 38.20 9.64 12.99
CA SER A 582 38.88 10.36 11.90
C SER A 582 40.25 9.71 11.65
N GLY A 583 40.54 9.36 10.41
CA GLY A 583 41.86 8.91 10.02
C GLY A 583 42.88 10.03 10.26
N ARG A 584 43.85 9.78 11.14
CA ARG A 584 45.00 10.67 11.31
C ARG A 584 46.11 10.23 10.39
N ASP A 585 46.68 11.20 9.73
CA ASP A 585 47.81 10.96 8.86
C ASP A 585 49.12 10.93 9.68
N VAL A 586 49.82 9.89 9.57
CA VAL A 586 51.22 9.83 10.00
C VAL A 586 52.15 10.40 8.93
N ASP A 587 51.65 10.52 7.65
CA ASP A 587 52.38 10.98 6.49
C ASP A 587 51.65 12.00 5.58
N GLY A 588 50.65 12.73 6.04
CA GLY A 588 50.06 13.86 5.29
C GLY A 588 48.76 13.60 4.52
N GLY A 589 48.05 12.46 4.63
CA GLY A 589 46.82 12.13 3.87
C GLY A 589 45.61 11.64 4.67
N GLY A 590 45.59 11.86 5.99
CA GLY A 590 44.50 11.37 6.86
C GLY A 590 43.14 12.03 6.61
N LYS A 591 42.07 11.26 6.71
CA LYS A 591 40.68 11.75 6.51
C LYS A 591 40.08 12.35 7.77
N SER A 592 39.30 13.41 7.61
CA SER A 592 38.62 14.10 8.70
C SER A 592 37.38 13.32 9.20
N GLY A 593 36.82 13.72 10.36
CA GLY A 593 35.54 13.17 10.83
C GLY A 593 34.39 13.38 9.85
N ALA A 594 34.46 14.42 9.03
CA ALA A 594 33.51 14.65 7.94
C ALA A 594 33.64 13.59 6.83
N ASP A 595 34.89 13.14 6.55
CA ASP A 595 35.13 12.06 5.59
C ASP A 595 34.60 10.72 6.10
N LEU A 596 34.68 10.44 7.39
CA LEU A 596 34.07 9.25 7.98
C LEU A 596 32.55 9.31 7.86
N ALA A 597 31.93 10.46 8.16
CA ALA A 597 30.50 10.65 7.97
C ALA A 597 30.05 10.40 6.53
N TYR A 598 30.86 10.84 5.55
CA TYR A 598 30.63 10.60 4.13
C TYR A 598 30.77 9.11 3.77
N LEU A 599 31.84 8.44 4.23
CA LEU A 599 32.10 7.02 3.98
C LEU A 599 31.01 6.12 4.55
N LEU A 600 30.48 6.48 5.73
CA LEU A 600 29.37 5.77 6.36
C LEU A 600 28.00 6.13 5.76
N GLY A 601 27.95 6.92 4.67
CA GLY A 601 26.70 7.29 3.98
C GLY A 601 25.76 8.14 4.82
N SER A 602 26.28 8.78 5.89
CA SER A 602 25.47 9.56 6.84
C SER A 602 25.54 11.06 6.65
N ALA A 603 26.39 11.54 5.73
CA ALA A 603 26.53 12.96 5.41
C ALA A 603 25.22 13.54 4.86
N GLY A 604 24.76 14.64 5.47
CA GLY A 604 23.52 15.32 5.05
C GLY A 604 22.21 14.68 5.50
N LEU A 605 22.26 13.55 6.22
CA LEU A 605 21.06 12.93 6.79
C LEU A 605 20.57 13.68 8.03
N PRO A 606 19.24 13.69 8.30
CA PRO A 606 18.70 14.16 9.57
C PRO A 606 19.23 13.35 10.74
N PRO A 607 19.31 13.93 11.97
CA PRO A 607 19.93 13.30 13.14
C PRO A 607 19.45 11.87 13.43
N ALA A 608 18.15 11.65 13.45
CA ALA A 608 17.56 10.32 13.69
C ALA A 608 18.03 9.27 12.68
N LYS A 609 18.27 9.65 11.42
CA LYS A 609 18.80 8.73 10.40
C LYS A 609 20.30 8.51 10.51
N ARG A 610 21.06 9.49 11.04
CA ARG A 610 22.52 9.34 11.24
C ARG A 610 22.86 8.22 12.20
N ILE A 611 22.20 8.16 13.36
CA ILE A 611 22.47 7.13 14.37
C ILE A 611 22.10 5.73 13.85
N GLN A 612 21.05 5.63 13.05
CA GLN A 612 20.62 4.36 12.46
C GLN A 612 21.59 3.89 11.37
N THR A 613 22.05 4.82 10.53
CA THR A 613 23.08 4.53 9.52
C THR A 613 24.38 4.12 10.19
N LEU A 614 24.78 4.81 11.26
CA LEU A 614 25.95 4.43 12.06
C LEU A 614 25.80 3.03 12.65
N LEU A 615 24.62 2.72 13.21
CA LEU A 615 24.31 1.41 13.75
C LEU A 615 24.39 0.32 12.68
N ALA A 616 23.77 0.55 11.52
CA ALA A 616 23.79 -0.37 10.39
C ALA A 616 25.23 -0.62 9.89
N ASN A 617 26.05 0.40 9.82
CA ASN A 617 27.47 0.26 9.44
C ASN A 617 28.28 -0.51 10.47
N PHE A 618 28.05 -0.29 11.75
CA PHE A 618 28.69 -1.08 12.79
C PHE A 618 28.21 -2.53 12.83
N GLU A 619 26.93 -2.78 12.54
CA GLU A 619 26.37 -4.13 12.37
C GLU A 619 26.97 -4.85 11.15
N ALA A 620 27.26 -4.10 10.10
CA ALA A 620 27.88 -4.59 8.87
C ALA A 620 29.41 -4.68 8.94
N CYS A 621 30.03 -4.13 9.99
CA CYS A 621 31.47 -4.10 10.15
C CYS A 621 32.05 -5.52 10.24
N ASP A 622 33.10 -5.76 9.48
CA ASP A 622 33.82 -7.02 9.45
C ASP A 622 35.33 -6.79 9.58
N PRO A 623 35.96 -7.30 10.64
CA PRO A 623 35.41 -8.17 11.71
C PRO A 623 34.35 -7.48 12.61
N PRO A 624 33.41 -8.27 13.22
CA PRO A 624 32.28 -7.72 13.93
C PRO A 624 32.66 -6.93 15.18
N VAL A 625 31.91 -5.83 15.43
CA VAL A 625 32.09 -4.89 16.54
C VAL A 625 30.86 -4.90 17.45
N ALA A 626 30.49 -6.09 17.94
CA ALA A 626 29.25 -6.33 18.68
C ALA A 626 29.06 -5.43 19.91
N GLY A 627 30.15 -5.05 20.60
CA GLY A 627 30.10 -4.15 21.74
C GLY A 627 29.77 -2.72 21.35
N LEU A 628 30.32 -2.22 20.23
CA LEU A 628 29.98 -0.91 19.67
C LEU A 628 28.52 -0.87 19.21
N VAL A 629 28.08 -1.92 18.52
CA VAL A 629 26.67 -2.08 18.08
C VAL A 629 25.72 -1.99 19.26
N GLU A 630 25.98 -2.73 20.34
CA GLU A 630 25.12 -2.74 21.52
C GLU A 630 25.11 -1.38 22.23
N ALA A 631 26.27 -0.73 22.35
CA ALA A 631 26.37 0.59 22.96
C ALA A 631 25.60 1.67 22.15
N VAL A 632 25.72 1.67 20.82
CA VAL A 632 24.98 2.60 19.96
C VAL A 632 23.48 2.28 19.96
N ARG A 633 23.08 0.99 19.96
CA ARG A 633 21.68 0.59 20.04
C ARG A 633 21.01 1.06 21.33
N ARG A 634 21.72 1.02 22.45
CA ARG A 634 21.20 1.56 23.72
C ARG A 634 20.98 3.07 23.65
N LEU A 635 21.90 3.80 23.03
CA LEU A 635 21.73 5.23 22.80
C LEU A 635 20.52 5.53 21.91
N ALA A 636 20.37 4.81 20.81
CA ALA A 636 19.22 4.94 19.91
C ALA A 636 17.87 4.60 20.60
N GLY A 637 17.93 3.82 21.68
CA GLY A 637 16.77 3.44 22.49
C GLY A 637 16.36 4.46 23.57
N LEU A 638 17.17 5.53 23.79
CA LEU A 638 16.80 6.56 24.75
C LEU A 638 15.55 7.30 24.31
N ARG A 639 14.66 7.58 25.27
CA ARG A 639 13.42 8.33 25.03
C ARG A 639 13.21 9.35 26.14
N PHE A 640 12.75 10.53 25.75
CA PHE A 640 12.30 11.58 26.65
C PHE A 640 10.78 11.61 26.59
N ASP A 641 10.09 11.35 27.68
CA ASP A 641 8.61 11.33 27.69
C ASP A 641 8.04 12.50 28.50
N PHE A 642 7.65 13.56 27.81
CA PHE A 642 7.05 14.76 28.39
C PHE A 642 5.58 14.57 28.77
N ARG A 643 4.91 13.54 28.26
CA ARG A 643 3.49 13.30 28.56
C ARG A 643 3.25 13.04 30.02
N LEU A 644 4.16 12.31 30.65
CA LEU A 644 4.10 12.03 32.09
C LEU A 644 4.31 13.29 32.94
N GLN A 645 5.06 14.28 32.42
CA GLN A 645 5.31 15.54 33.15
C GLN A 645 4.12 16.51 33.00
N SER A 646 3.36 16.45 31.92
CA SER A 646 2.19 17.30 31.69
C SER A 646 0.98 16.87 32.53
N TYR A 647 0.87 15.60 32.90
CA TYR A 647 -0.29 15.06 33.62
C TYR A 647 -0.46 15.69 35.03
N PRO A 648 0.59 15.82 35.88
CA PRO A 648 0.46 16.52 37.17
C PRO A 648 0.02 17.98 37.04
N VAL A 649 0.55 18.67 36.01
CA VAL A 649 0.17 20.08 35.73
C VAL A 649 -1.32 20.21 35.41
N LEU A 650 -1.88 19.29 34.62
CA LEU A 650 -3.32 19.28 34.33
C LEU A 650 -4.15 18.99 35.62
N HIS A 651 -3.71 18.04 36.42
CA HIS A 651 -4.37 17.69 37.66
C HIS A 651 -4.39 18.90 38.61
N ASP A 652 -3.26 19.57 38.80
CA ASP A 652 -3.16 20.75 39.65
C ASP A 652 -4.02 21.89 39.12
N LEU A 653 -4.06 22.13 37.84
CA LEU A 653 -4.93 23.11 37.20
C LEU A 653 -6.40 22.80 37.45
N SER A 654 -6.81 21.53 37.35
CA SER A 654 -8.17 21.10 37.60
C SER A 654 -8.60 21.33 39.03
N LEU A 655 -7.67 21.19 40.02
CA LEU A 655 -7.92 21.49 41.42
C LEU A 655 -8.07 23.00 41.68
N GLN A 656 -7.21 23.83 41.07
CA GLN A 656 -7.21 25.28 41.25
C GLN A 656 -8.42 25.96 40.62
N ARG A 657 -8.93 25.43 39.50
CA ARG A 657 -10.04 25.99 38.74
C ARG A 657 -11.40 25.38 39.06
N ARG A 658 -11.49 24.53 40.09
CA ARG A 658 -12.80 23.98 40.51
C ARG A 658 -13.72 25.09 41.01
N PRO A 659 -14.93 25.20 40.46
CA PRO A 659 -15.95 26.07 40.99
C PRO A 659 -16.25 25.75 42.49
N LYS A 660 -16.92 26.65 43.19
CA LYS A 660 -17.28 26.45 44.60
C LYS A 660 -18.15 25.21 44.82
N ASP A 661 -18.86 24.75 43.79
CA ASP A 661 -19.64 23.51 43.75
C ASP A 661 -18.78 22.25 43.52
N GLY A 662 -17.48 22.41 43.31
CA GLY A 662 -16.53 21.30 43.16
C GLY A 662 -16.52 20.61 41.78
N ALA A 663 -17.30 21.04 40.83
CA ALA A 663 -17.37 20.44 39.49
C ALA A 663 -16.32 21.05 38.53
N PHE A 664 -15.60 20.18 37.75
CA PHE A 664 -14.67 20.61 36.71
C PHE A 664 -14.77 19.67 35.50
N PRO A 665 -15.00 20.16 34.28
CA PRO A 665 -15.33 21.56 33.94
C PRO A 665 -16.67 21.99 34.54
N PRO A 666 -16.94 23.33 34.65
CA PRO A 666 -18.23 23.82 35.09
C PRO A 666 -19.33 23.44 34.09
N ASP A 667 -20.56 23.62 34.45
CA ASP A 667 -21.65 23.67 33.47
C ASP A 667 -21.71 25.05 32.82
N PHE A 668 -21.92 25.09 31.52
CA PHE A 668 -21.86 26.33 30.75
C PHE A 668 -23.26 26.77 30.33
N GLU A 669 -23.52 28.06 30.41
CA GLU A 669 -24.80 28.65 29.96
C GLU A 669 -24.86 28.74 28.42
N THR A 670 -23.72 28.96 27.75
CA THR A 670 -23.61 29.09 26.31
C THR A 670 -22.36 28.40 25.76
N VAL A 671 -22.42 27.98 24.50
CA VAL A 671 -21.29 27.36 23.78
C VAL A 671 -20.17 28.38 23.56
N GLU A 672 -20.51 29.66 23.31
CA GLU A 672 -19.53 30.72 23.14
C GLU A 672 -18.69 30.95 24.41
N PHE A 673 -19.37 30.97 25.58
CA PHE A 673 -18.68 31.09 26.85
C PHE A 673 -17.80 29.87 27.15
N MET A 674 -18.26 28.70 26.78
CA MET A 674 -17.47 27.46 26.89
C MET A 674 -16.22 27.52 25.99
N TYR A 675 -16.31 28.05 24.77
CA TYR A 675 -15.17 28.26 23.88
C TYR A 675 -14.11 29.16 24.52
N ASP A 676 -14.52 30.34 24.98
CA ASP A 676 -13.63 31.30 25.61
C ASP A 676 -12.95 30.73 26.87
N TRP A 677 -13.72 29.96 27.64
CA TRP A 677 -13.21 29.27 28.83
C TRP A 677 -12.15 28.21 28.44
N PHE A 678 -12.35 27.44 27.36
CA PHE A 678 -11.35 26.49 26.88
C PHE A 678 -10.06 27.20 26.48
N GLY A 679 -10.16 28.30 25.76
CA GLY A 679 -9.00 29.12 25.38
C GLY A 679 -8.18 29.53 26.60
N GLU A 680 -8.84 30.06 27.62
CA GLU A 680 -8.16 30.47 28.87
C GLU A 680 -7.52 29.29 29.62
N VAL A 681 -8.31 28.21 29.83
CA VAL A 681 -7.86 27.06 30.62
C VAL A 681 -6.71 26.33 29.92
N ILE A 682 -6.80 26.15 28.61
CA ILE A 682 -5.79 25.43 27.85
C ILE A 682 -4.51 26.29 27.70
N LEU A 683 -4.64 27.59 27.49
CA LEU A 683 -3.49 28.49 27.49
C LEU A 683 -2.76 28.48 28.83
N GLN A 684 -3.49 28.52 29.94
CA GLN A 684 -2.89 28.40 31.27
C GLN A 684 -2.25 27.02 31.50
N TYR A 685 -2.87 25.96 31.03
CA TYR A 685 -2.32 24.60 31.08
C TYR A 685 -0.98 24.55 30.32
N SER A 686 -0.95 25.06 29.09
CA SER A 686 0.28 25.16 28.29
C SER A 686 1.35 26.01 28.98
N HIS A 687 0.97 27.18 29.54
CA HIS A 687 1.90 28.02 30.28
C HIS A 687 2.54 27.31 31.48
N ASN A 688 1.75 26.56 32.24
CA ASN A 688 2.26 25.81 33.39
C ASN A 688 3.21 24.67 32.95
N ILE A 689 2.91 23.98 31.85
CA ILE A 689 3.83 23.00 31.26
C ILE A 689 5.14 23.68 30.86
N ARG A 690 5.06 24.82 30.12
CA ARG A 690 6.21 25.62 29.73
C ARG A 690 7.11 25.96 30.93
N GLN A 691 6.51 26.46 32.03
CA GLN A 691 7.26 26.78 33.26
C GLN A 691 7.93 25.55 33.88
N ALA A 692 7.21 24.43 33.95
CA ALA A 692 7.73 23.18 34.51
C ALA A 692 8.91 22.64 33.67
N LEU A 693 8.81 22.68 32.35
CA LEU A 693 9.86 22.24 31.43
C LEU A 693 11.07 23.16 31.46
N ALA A 694 10.87 24.49 31.51
CA ALA A 694 11.96 25.46 31.63
C ALA A 694 12.71 25.31 32.98
N ALA A 695 11.98 25.07 34.06
CA ALA A 695 12.60 24.84 35.38
C ALA A 695 13.41 23.51 35.42
N ASP A 696 13.02 22.51 34.64
CA ASP A 696 13.69 21.20 34.60
C ASP A 696 14.72 21.08 33.44
N ALA A 697 14.94 22.17 32.70
CA ALA A 697 15.77 22.17 31.49
C ALA A 697 17.19 21.62 31.73
N SER A 698 17.82 22.00 32.84
CA SER A 698 19.17 21.51 33.18
C SER A 698 19.22 20.00 33.45
N ARG A 699 18.11 19.39 33.85
CA ARG A 699 18.04 17.94 34.10
C ARG A 699 18.06 17.13 32.83
N GLN A 700 17.47 17.65 31.74
CA GLN A 700 17.41 16.99 30.44
C GLN A 700 18.83 16.75 29.90
N PHE A 701 19.73 17.71 30.03
CA PHE A 701 21.11 17.57 29.58
C PHE A 701 21.98 16.67 30.46
N LYS A 702 21.55 16.37 31.69
CA LYS A 702 22.20 15.31 32.49
C LYS A 702 21.98 13.93 31.90
N VAL A 703 20.89 13.71 31.17
CA VAL A 703 20.64 12.46 30.45
C VAL A 703 21.65 12.27 29.33
N LEU A 704 21.93 13.35 28.55
CA LEU A 704 22.95 13.33 27.51
C LEU A 704 24.34 12.97 28.09
N SER A 705 24.73 13.66 29.15
CA SER A 705 25.99 13.37 29.81
C SER A 705 26.03 11.97 30.42
N GLY A 706 24.93 11.50 31.01
CA GLY A 706 24.79 10.14 31.51
C GLY A 706 24.92 9.11 30.41
N ALA A 707 24.31 9.33 29.25
CA ALA A 707 24.45 8.46 28.08
C ALA A 707 25.89 8.39 27.60
N ALA A 708 26.61 9.53 27.53
CA ALA A 708 28.01 9.56 27.15
C ALA A 708 28.90 8.79 28.16
N VAL A 709 28.65 8.92 29.47
CA VAL A 709 29.38 8.15 30.53
C VAL A 709 29.11 6.66 30.39
N VAL A 710 27.85 6.25 30.18
CA VAL A 710 27.50 4.82 29.99
C VAL A 710 28.20 4.26 28.76
N PHE A 711 28.19 5.00 27.66
CA PHE A 711 28.90 4.59 26.46
C PHE A 711 30.42 4.49 26.67
N GLU A 712 31.03 5.47 27.37
CA GLU A 712 32.44 5.43 27.75
C GLU A 712 32.76 4.21 28.62
N ASP A 713 31.89 3.88 29.59
CA ASP A 713 32.10 2.72 30.46
C ASP A 713 31.99 1.40 29.67
N GLU A 714 31.03 1.28 28.79
CA GLU A 714 30.82 0.06 28.00
C GLU A 714 31.97 -0.18 26.99
N ILE A 715 32.47 0.84 26.34
CA ILE A 715 33.45 0.72 25.28
C ILE A 715 34.87 0.86 25.81
N ILE A 716 35.14 1.87 26.65
CA ILE A 716 36.51 2.19 27.03
C ILE A 716 36.95 1.44 28.29
N ARG A 717 36.06 1.31 29.31
CA ARG A 717 36.38 0.69 30.58
C ARG A 717 36.11 -0.81 30.67
N SER A 718 35.29 -1.35 29.79
CA SER A 718 34.87 -2.77 29.81
C SER A 718 35.98 -3.79 29.46
N GLY A 719 37.17 -3.35 29.08
CA GLY A 719 38.26 -4.23 28.64
C GLY A 719 38.08 -4.82 27.23
N ARG A 720 36.94 -4.59 26.60
CA ARG A 720 36.65 -5.05 25.24
C ARG A 720 37.11 -4.06 24.18
N SER A 721 37.41 -2.84 24.56
CA SER A 721 37.70 -1.71 23.66
C SER A 721 38.81 -2.00 22.66
N LYS A 722 39.92 -2.58 23.11
CA LYS A 722 41.06 -2.85 22.22
C LYS A 722 40.66 -3.77 21.04
N ARG A 723 39.88 -4.79 21.31
CA ARG A 723 39.42 -5.73 20.25
C ARG A 723 38.40 -5.08 19.33
N GLU A 724 37.39 -4.39 19.91
CA GLU A 724 36.31 -3.74 19.15
C GLU A 724 36.88 -2.64 18.23
N LEU A 725 37.72 -1.76 18.76
CA LEU A 725 38.33 -0.69 17.97
C LEU A 725 39.34 -1.24 16.93
N ARG A 726 40.08 -2.31 17.23
CA ARG A 726 40.91 -2.98 16.23
C ARG A 726 40.06 -3.59 15.11
N ASN A 727 38.94 -4.24 15.44
CA ASN A 727 38.04 -4.80 14.46
C ASN A 727 37.44 -3.68 13.57
N LEU A 728 37.08 -2.55 14.15
CA LEU A 728 36.61 -1.39 13.40
C LEU A 728 37.72 -0.84 12.47
N ALA A 729 38.93 -0.71 12.99
CA ALA A 729 40.07 -0.28 12.18
C ALA A 729 40.37 -1.25 11.03
N ASP A 730 40.28 -2.58 11.28
CA ASP A 730 40.45 -3.59 10.25
C ASP A 730 39.35 -3.53 9.19
N GLY A 731 38.08 -3.34 9.61
CA GLY A 731 36.95 -3.24 8.71
C GLY A 731 37.01 -2.06 7.76
N TYR A 732 37.57 -0.94 8.18
CA TYR A 732 37.67 0.30 7.40
C TYR A 732 39.10 0.72 7.05
N ARG A 733 40.06 -0.17 7.16
CA ARG A 733 41.48 0.13 7.00
C ARG A 733 41.86 0.76 5.66
N ASP A 734 41.22 0.27 4.59
CA ASP A 734 41.54 0.70 3.22
C ASP A 734 40.89 2.06 2.87
N GLU A 735 39.77 2.37 3.51
CA GLU A 735 39.06 3.66 3.33
C GLU A 735 39.68 4.78 4.16
N LEU A 736 39.97 4.49 5.42
CA LEU A 736 40.47 5.48 6.36
C LEU A 736 41.98 5.65 6.30
N TRP A 737 42.73 4.56 5.96
CA TRP A 737 44.21 4.56 5.93
C TRP A 737 44.76 3.92 4.63
N PRO A 738 44.41 4.45 3.44
CA PRO A 738 44.70 3.82 2.16
C PRO A 738 46.21 3.60 1.84
N GLY A 739 47.12 4.33 2.50
CA GLY A 739 48.58 4.21 2.30
C GLY A 739 49.28 3.18 3.21
N LYS A 740 48.64 2.77 4.31
CA LYS A 740 49.30 2.01 5.37
C LYS A 740 49.27 0.48 5.16
N PHE A 741 48.41 -0.02 4.28
CA PHE A 741 48.11 -1.45 4.12
C PHE A 741 48.23 -1.98 2.67
N GLN A 742 48.99 -1.32 1.78
CA GLN A 742 49.00 -1.61 0.34
C GLN A 742 49.52 -3.01 -0.08
N ASP A 743 50.30 -3.69 0.70
CA ASP A 743 50.99 -4.96 0.30
C ASP A 743 50.18 -6.27 0.59
N ALA A 744 49.06 -6.21 1.30
CA ALA A 744 48.21 -7.38 1.55
C ALA A 744 47.11 -7.59 0.50
N ASN A 745 47.12 -6.86 -0.61
CA ASN A 745 45.89 -6.36 -1.23
C ASN A 745 45.31 -7.07 -2.44
N SER A 746 45.91 -8.04 -3.07
CA SER A 746 45.23 -8.64 -4.25
C SER A 746 44.15 -9.68 -3.87
N LYS A 747 44.29 -10.39 -2.75
CA LYS A 747 43.23 -11.26 -2.19
C LYS A 747 42.23 -10.48 -1.36
N SER A 748 42.69 -9.44 -0.67
CA SER A 748 41.87 -8.56 0.18
C SER A 748 40.86 -7.75 -0.62
N ALA A 749 41.18 -7.28 -1.84
CA ALA A 749 40.27 -6.47 -2.65
C ALA A 749 38.99 -7.21 -3.03
N ARG A 750 39.07 -8.49 -3.45
CA ARG A 750 37.86 -9.29 -3.79
C ARG A 750 37.03 -9.60 -2.55
N ALA A 751 37.69 -9.90 -1.44
CA ALA A 751 37.04 -10.08 -0.14
C ALA A 751 36.28 -8.85 0.30
N LYS A 752 36.86 -7.67 0.09
CA LYS A 752 36.25 -6.40 0.41
C LYS A 752 35.04 -6.13 -0.48
N THR A 753 35.19 -6.28 -1.79
CA THR A 753 34.06 -6.09 -2.72
C THR A 753 32.87 -6.98 -2.35
N PHE A 754 33.11 -8.21 -1.94
CA PHE A 754 32.07 -9.11 -1.46
C PHE A 754 31.47 -8.64 -0.11
N ALA A 755 32.31 -8.22 0.84
CA ALA A 755 31.84 -7.68 2.12
C ALA A 755 30.98 -6.42 1.92
N ASP A 756 31.38 -5.54 1.01
CA ASP A 756 30.62 -4.34 0.65
C ASP A 756 29.26 -4.71 0.02
N ALA A 757 29.23 -5.73 -0.84
CA ALA A 757 28.00 -6.24 -1.41
C ALA A 757 27.08 -6.86 -0.35
N VAL A 758 27.61 -7.60 0.63
CA VAL A 758 26.84 -8.12 1.78
C VAL A 758 26.24 -6.96 2.58
N THR A 759 27.04 -5.92 2.84
CA THR A 759 26.59 -4.73 3.56
C THR A 759 25.48 -3.99 2.81
N ALA A 760 25.63 -3.84 1.50
CA ALA A 760 24.60 -3.21 0.66
C ALA A 760 23.27 -3.99 0.71
N VAL A 761 23.29 -5.32 0.70
CA VAL A 761 22.09 -6.14 0.87
C VAL A 761 21.49 -5.95 2.25
N GLN A 762 22.29 -5.93 3.32
CA GLN A 762 21.78 -5.69 4.67
C GLN A 762 21.09 -4.33 4.82
N GLN A 763 21.69 -3.28 4.24
CA GLN A 763 21.10 -1.94 4.22
C GLN A 763 19.80 -1.92 3.39
N ALA A 764 19.83 -2.50 2.18
CA ALA A 764 18.65 -2.55 1.32
C ALA A 764 17.49 -3.30 1.97
N VAL A 765 17.76 -4.44 2.62
CA VAL A 765 16.74 -5.20 3.37
C VAL A 765 16.21 -4.40 4.55
N SER A 766 17.07 -3.74 5.33
CA SER A 766 16.65 -2.92 6.47
C SER A 766 15.77 -1.75 6.02
N ASN A 767 16.15 -1.09 4.92
CA ASN A 767 15.36 -0.03 4.30
C ASN A 767 14.00 -0.56 3.78
N ALA A 768 13.98 -1.75 3.17
CA ALA A 768 12.76 -2.37 2.65
C ALA A 768 11.82 -2.85 3.77
N LEU A 769 12.37 -3.30 4.91
CA LEU A 769 11.59 -3.64 6.11
C LEU A 769 10.99 -2.40 6.80
N GLY A 770 11.52 -1.21 6.53
CA GLY A 770 11.14 0.00 7.26
C GLY A 770 11.69 0.01 8.69
N ASP A 771 12.78 -0.71 8.96
CA ASP A 771 13.48 -0.71 10.25
C ASP A 771 14.17 0.65 10.53
N SER A 772 14.00 1.62 9.63
CA SER A 772 14.31 3.02 9.82
C SER A 772 13.03 3.74 10.26
N ASN A 773 12.79 3.79 11.57
CA ASN A 773 11.81 4.62 12.30
C ASN A 773 10.65 5.22 11.47
N GLU A 774 9.48 4.60 11.52
CA GLU A 774 8.23 5.30 11.76
C GLU A 774 7.86 5.16 13.24
#